data_1b550f44bbfc17bc1f764b87e48c75a6
#
_entry.id   1b550f44bbfc17bc1f764b87e48c75a6
#
_cell.length_a   1.000
_cell.length_b   1.000
_cell.length_c   1.000
_cell.angle_alpha   90.00
_cell.angle_beta   90.00
_cell.angle_gamma   90.00
#
_symmetry.space_group_name_H-M   'P 1'
#
loop_
_entity.id
_entity.type
_entity.pdbx_description
1 polymer ?
#
loop_
_entity_poly.entity_id
_entity_poly.type
_entity_poly.pdbx_seq_one_letter_code
_entity_poly.pdbx_strand_id
1 'polypeptide(L)'
;MLKPLLATLLATAVTTAAVAAPADTGNAQPAHLQGAALLHQAEPMSFGVYYYPEQWPEAQWQRDFDGMAKLGFGFTHMAEFSWTYLEPKEGQYDFAWLDHAIALAHAAGLRVILGTPSAAVPSWMGQRYPQVYRVDEHGQRHEHGIRAEVSLTDPTYKAFVAKIVAAMAQRYGHDPRVWGWQIDNEPSTFPDFSDSARKAFQDWLRRKYGSIDAMNAAWAGSFWSTRYGSFDEVLLPNTTLAAEDKLSPHAVLDLARFRADTQAQFLDDQADIIHKYAGHRQWVTTDYTNVSTDTDPRRTRDLDFPTFTLYPVAGTNVLGGDSYAIGKPANLMEAAAYFRPINGTFGVMELQPGQVNWASINPQPMPGAVRMWMWHAFASGASLLATYRYRHPLRGSEMYHEGIVGTDGVTLSRTGREFTDTLREIKALEGKLDPSAKLPERLAARYTGYLWSQDVFWDLEIQPQTTLWNTWAYRNGYTLAVQTTGAPMDFIAEDSDFSRYPFLIAPAYQMVSPALTAKWKRYVEQGGHLILTSRTGQKNELGQFPEGPWYAPILDLIGDDVDGFDMLPPSADGEVKADGKTHAWHRWADILTPRPGTEVLATYADHYYAGKAAATTRKLGNGTVTMIGVSTDDGELERAIVRSVYQRAGVAIEDLPTGVFHGWRGGYDFMVSYNPKPFDLQLPAAAHVVDGQLPLAPAGVLVWKDDTK
;
A
#
# COMPACT_ATOMS: atom_id res chain seq x y z
N MET A 1 54.43 -17.10 -57.59
CA MET A 1 54.70 -17.80 -56.36
C MET A 1 54.02 -17.04 -55.22
N LEU A 2 52.80 -17.43 -54.86
CA LEU A 2 52.06 -16.88 -53.77
C LEU A 2 52.25 -17.79 -52.54
N LYS A 3 52.60 -17.19 -51.42
CA LYS A 3 52.47 -17.84 -50.10
C LYS A 3 51.28 -17.24 -49.38
N PRO A 4 50.42 -17.99 -48.65
CA PRO A 4 49.31 -17.49 -47.87
C PRO A 4 49.76 -17.09 -46.48
N LEU A 5 49.22 -15.96 -45.98
CA LEU A 5 49.29 -15.52 -44.56
C LEU A 5 48.25 -16.31 -43.76
N LEU A 6 48.73 -16.94 -42.71
CA LEU A 6 47.90 -17.51 -41.65
C LEU A 6 47.42 -16.35 -40.74
N ALA A 7 46.10 -16.19 -40.57
CA ALA A 7 45.52 -15.33 -39.60
C ALA A 7 45.23 -16.11 -38.29
N THR A 8 45.91 -15.74 -37.23
CA THR A 8 45.72 -16.31 -35.88
C THR A 8 44.55 -15.60 -35.21
N LEU A 9 43.44 -16.30 -34.95
CA LEU A 9 42.36 -15.82 -34.07
C LEU A 9 42.82 -15.92 -32.61
N LEU A 10 42.95 -14.80 -31.94
CA LEU A 10 43.01 -14.75 -30.50
C LEU A 10 41.54 -14.79 -29.94
N ALA A 11 41.19 -15.87 -29.29
CA ALA A 11 39.99 -15.98 -28.50
C ALA A 11 40.27 -15.36 -27.11
N THR A 12 39.72 -14.21 -26.84
CA THR A 12 39.66 -13.62 -25.49
C THR A 12 38.58 -14.32 -24.68
N ALA A 13 39.01 -15.13 -23.72
CA ALA A 13 38.11 -15.71 -22.72
C ALA A 13 37.66 -14.59 -21.75
N VAL A 14 36.38 -14.24 -21.78
CA VAL A 14 35.75 -13.42 -20.75
C VAL A 14 35.49 -14.30 -19.53
N THR A 15 36.30 -14.16 -18.51
CA THR A 15 36.04 -14.75 -17.19
C THR A 15 34.95 -13.96 -16.51
N THR A 16 33.76 -14.54 -16.46
CA THR A 16 32.68 -14.08 -15.56
C THR A 16 33.10 -14.40 -14.13
N ALA A 17 33.43 -13.37 -13.36
CA ALA A 17 33.58 -13.48 -11.92
C ALA A 17 32.20 -13.82 -11.32
N ALA A 18 32.04 -15.03 -10.85
CA ALA A 18 30.90 -15.43 -10.03
C ALA A 18 30.98 -14.64 -8.71
N VAL A 19 30.01 -13.76 -8.48
CA VAL A 19 29.79 -13.16 -7.16
C VAL A 19 29.36 -14.31 -6.26
N ALA A 20 30.20 -14.65 -5.28
CA ALA A 20 29.90 -15.65 -4.26
C ALA A 20 28.65 -15.19 -3.50
N ALA A 21 27.66 -16.09 -3.39
CA ALA A 21 26.54 -15.91 -2.48
C ALA A 21 27.06 -15.73 -1.05
N PRO A 22 26.48 -14.83 -0.23
CA PRO A 22 26.87 -14.71 1.17
C PRO A 22 26.59 -16.03 1.89
N ALA A 23 27.56 -16.47 2.70
CA ALA A 23 27.47 -17.66 3.50
C ALA A 23 26.25 -17.59 4.42
N ASP A 24 25.54 -18.71 4.48
CA ASP A 24 24.44 -19.00 5.40
C ASP A 24 24.93 -18.82 6.86
N THR A 25 24.66 -17.64 7.43
CA THR A 25 24.84 -17.38 8.85
C THR A 25 23.53 -17.77 9.54
N GLY A 26 23.57 -18.88 10.25
CA GLY A 26 22.47 -19.56 10.88
C GLY A 26 21.38 -18.67 11.49
N ASN A 27 20.16 -19.07 11.26
CA ASN A 27 18.86 -18.86 11.93
C ASN A 27 18.73 -17.81 13.08
N ALA A 28 19.30 -16.62 12.94
CA ALA A 28 18.84 -15.47 13.69
C ALA A 28 17.73 -14.83 12.85
N GLN A 29 16.47 -14.89 13.31
CA GLN A 29 15.40 -14.09 12.71
C GLN A 29 15.87 -12.63 12.64
N PRO A 30 15.58 -11.92 11.57
CA PRO A 30 15.88 -10.49 11.47
C PRO A 30 15.35 -9.76 12.72
N ALA A 31 16.10 -8.80 13.23
CA ALA A 31 15.76 -8.08 14.48
C ALA A 31 14.35 -7.44 14.45
N HIS A 32 13.89 -6.99 13.28
CA HIS A 32 12.56 -6.42 13.08
C HIS A 32 11.41 -7.41 13.34
N LEU A 33 11.59 -8.72 13.16
CA LEU A 33 10.57 -9.71 13.49
C LEU A 33 10.37 -9.89 15.00
N GLN A 34 11.31 -9.43 15.84
CA GLN A 34 11.17 -9.50 17.30
C GLN A 34 10.19 -8.45 17.83
N GLY A 35 10.17 -7.23 17.25
CA GLY A 35 9.24 -6.18 17.62
C GLY A 35 7.78 -6.55 17.31
N ALA A 36 7.50 -7.11 16.13
CA ALA A 36 6.16 -7.61 15.78
C ALA A 36 5.64 -8.66 16.77
N ALA A 37 6.51 -9.50 17.35
CA ALA A 37 6.12 -10.49 18.35
C ALA A 37 5.59 -9.86 19.66
N LEU A 38 5.96 -8.62 19.97
CA LEU A 38 5.45 -7.89 21.14
C LEU A 38 3.97 -7.51 21.03
N LEU A 39 3.41 -7.48 19.82
CA LEU A 39 1.99 -7.19 19.57
C LEU A 39 1.09 -8.38 19.92
N HIS A 40 1.57 -9.61 19.76
CA HIS A 40 0.77 -10.83 19.87
C HIS A 40 0.69 -11.42 21.28
N GLN A 41 1.27 -10.75 22.29
CA GLN A 41 1.47 -11.38 23.59
C GLN A 41 0.23 -11.48 24.49
N ALA A 42 -0.86 -10.73 24.22
CA ALA A 42 -1.98 -10.72 25.16
C ALA A 42 -3.39 -10.65 24.53
N GLU A 43 -3.56 -10.04 23.38
CA GLU A 43 -4.88 -9.73 22.81
C GLU A 43 -4.92 -10.05 21.32
N PRO A 44 -6.06 -10.52 20.76
CA PRO A 44 -6.20 -10.78 19.31
C PRO A 44 -6.01 -9.51 18.48
N MET A 45 -6.43 -8.36 19.01
CA MET A 45 -6.21 -7.02 18.47
C MET A 45 -6.25 -6.00 19.62
N SER A 46 -5.21 -5.18 19.73
CA SER A 46 -5.16 -4.10 20.71
C SER A 46 -5.86 -2.86 20.19
N PHE A 47 -6.63 -2.18 21.05
CA PHE A 47 -7.38 -0.97 20.71
C PHE A 47 -6.81 0.26 21.40
N GLY A 48 -6.67 1.34 20.65
CA GLY A 48 -6.15 2.61 21.17
C GLY A 48 -6.78 3.84 20.57
N VAL A 49 -6.30 4.98 21.05
CA VAL A 49 -6.83 6.29 20.62
C VAL A 49 -5.73 7.36 20.72
N TYR A 50 -5.72 8.28 19.77
CA TYR A 50 -4.85 9.45 19.78
C TYR A 50 -5.31 10.46 20.82
N TYR A 51 -4.37 10.99 21.57
CA TYR A 51 -4.60 12.06 22.53
C TYR A 51 -3.42 13.03 22.55
N TYR A 52 -3.71 14.30 22.56
CA TYR A 52 -2.74 15.40 22.55
C TYR A 52 -2.85 16.18 23.84
N PRO A 53 -2.12 15.80 24.93
CA PRO A 53 -2.20 16.48 26.22
C PRO A 53 -1.96 17.98 26.10
N GLU A 54 -1.02 18.40 25.27
CA GLU A 54 -0.64 19.80 25.04
C GLU A 54 -1.79 20.67 24.48
N GLN A 55 -2.84 20.08 23.95
CA GLN A 55 -4.03 20.80 23.48
C GLN A 55 -5.05 21.09 24.56
N TRP A 56 -4.89 20.51 25.77
CA TRP A 56 -5.86 20.57 26.85
C TRP A 56 -5.25 21.07 28.15
N PRO A 57 -6.05 21.76 29.04
CA PRO A 57 -5.57 22.07 30.37
C PRO A 57 -5.14 20.81 31.13
N GLU A 58 -3.99 20.87 31.79
CA GLU A 58 -3.41 19.74 32.52
C GLU A 58 -4.37 19.13 33.55
N ALA A 59 -5.16 19.95 34.21
CA ALA A 59 -6.18 19.51 35.19
C ALA A 59 -7.25 18.58 34.60
N GLN A 60 -7.33 18.44 33.26
CA GLN A 60 -8.29 17.56 32.58
C GLN A 60 -7.68 16.24 32.16
N TRP A 61 -6.34 16.08 32.16
CA TRP A 61 -5.65 14.92 31.60
C TRP A 61 -6.02 13.63 32.33
N GLN A 62 -6.02 13.63 33.68
CA GLN A 62 -6.40 12.44 34.45
C GLN A 62 -7.82 11.97 34.10
N ARG A 63 -8.78 12.87 34.03
CA ARG A 63 -10.15 12.56 33.65
C ARG A 63 -10.22 11.90 32.26
N ASP A 64 -9.44 12.44 31.31
CA ASP A 64 -9.47 11.98 29.94
C ASP A 64 -8.83 10.58 29.83
N PHE A 65 -7.69 10.31 30.50
CA PHE A 65 -7.07 8.98 30.55
C PHE A 65 -7.96 7.95 31.28
N ASP A 66 -8.55 8.31 32.41
CA ASP A 66 -9.52 7.44 33.11
C ASP A 66 -10.73 7.13 32.22
N GLY A 67 -11.19 8.12 31.44
CA GLY A 67 -12.25 7.97 30.46
C GLY A 67 -11.89 6.96 29.36
N MET A 68 -10.69 7.04 28.78
CA MET A 68 -10.22 6.10 27.79
C MET A 68 -10.18 4.67 28.34
N ALA A 69 -9.57 4.48 29.50
CA ALA A 69 -9.48 3.15 30.15
C ALA A 69 -10.87 2.59 30.44
N LYS A 70 -11.81 3.39 30.96
CA LYS A 70 -13.20 2.99 31.23
C LYS A 70 -13.95 2.57 29.96
N LEU A 71 -13.62 3.16 28.82
CA LEU A 71 -14.20 2.82 27.51
C LEU A 71 -13.61 1.53 26.92
N GLY A 72 -12.52 1.03 27.50
CA GLY A 72 -11.89 -0.24 27.11
C GLY A 72 -10.67 -0.10 26.21
N PHE A 73 -10.16 1.11 25.98
CA PHE A 73 -8.90 1.31 25.29
C PHE A 73 -7.73 0.74 26.10
N GLY A 74 -6.79 0.10 25.44
CA GLY A 74 -5.60 -0.50 26.05
C GLY A 74 -4.33 0.34 25.88
N PHE A 75 -4.36 1.32 24.98
CA PHE A 75 -3.25 2.25 24.75
C PHE A 75 -3.70 3.61 24.26
N THR A 76 -2.81 4.60 24.39
CA THR A 76 -2.97 5.93 23.80
C THR A 76 -1.71 6.35 23.06
N HIS A 77 -1.87 7.12 21.99
CA HIS A 77 -0.79 7.68 21.18
C HIS A 77 -0.60 9.16 21.48
N MET A 78 0.65 9.63 21.64
CA MET A 78 0.99 11.00 22.02
C MET A 78 2.27 11.48 21.34
N ALA A 79 2.45 12.80 21.25
CA ALA A 79 3.68 13.56 20.98
C ALA A 79 4.08 13.75 19.51
N GLU A 80 3.42 13.17 18.51
CA GLU A 80 3.84 13.20 17.09
C GLU A 80 3.98 14.61 16.48
N PHE A 81 3.29 15.62 17.03
CA PHE A 81 3.37 17.01 16.55
C PHE A 81 3.91 17.96 17.62
N SER A 82 4.51 17.44 18.70
CA SER A 82 4.82 18.22 19.89
C SER A 82 6.24 18.78 19.90
N TRP A 83 6.95 18.89 18.75
CA TRP A 83 8.35 19.34 18.75
C TRP A 83 8.57 20.69 19.45
N THR A 84 7.69 21.67 19.19
CA THR A 84 7.76 22.99 19.84
C THR A 84 7.64 22.91 21.36
N TYR A 85 6.88 21.94 21.90
CA TYR A 85 6.76 21.71 23.34
C TYR A 85 7.94 20.91 23.90
N LEU A 86 8.47 19.96 23.14
CA LEU A 86 9.61 19.14 23.52
C LEU A 86 10.95 19.89 23.43
N GLU A 87 11.09 20.85 22.50
CA GLU A 87 12.26 21.69 22.28
C GLU A 87 11.82 23.14 21.98
N PRO A 88 11.37 23.89 22.99
CA PRO A 88 10.86 25.27 22.82
C PRO A 88 11.93 26.24 22.31
N LYS A 89 13.21 25.93 22.53
CA LYS A 89 14.37 26.63 21.96
C LYS A 89 15.42 25.61 21.58
N GLU A 90 16.19 25.94 20.55
CA GLU A 90 17.25 25.06 20.05
C GLU A 90 18.15 24.54 21.19
N GLY A 91 18.23 23.21 21.32
CA GLY A 91 19.02 22.49 22.31
C GLY A 91 18.48 22.56 23.75
N GLN A 92 17.31 23.14 23.97
CA GLN A 92 16.66 23.21 25.30
C GLN A 92 15.41 22.29 25.29
N TYR A 93 15.58 21.09 25.82
CA TYR A 93 14.52 20.11 25.88
C TYR A 93 13.67 20.25 27.16
N ASP A 94 12.35 20.16 27.01
CA ASP A 94 11.37 20.09 28.13
C ASP A 94 10.49 18.85 27.95
N PHE A 95 10.78 17.82 28.73
CA PHE A 95 10.01 16.58 28.75
C PHE A 95 9.08 16.49 29.97
N ALA A 96 9.06 17.48 30.86
CA ALA A 96 8.34 17.37 32.14
C ALA A 96 6.83 17.13 31.96
N TRP A 97 6.22 17.83 31.02
CA TRP A 97 4.80 17.66 30.69
C TRP A 97 4.50 16.27 30.12
N LEU A 98 5.37 15.73 29.26
CA LEU A 98 5.20 14.39 28.66
C LEU A 98 5.42 13.29 29.69
N ASP A 99 6.42 13.43 30.58
CA ASP A 99 6.61 12.53 31.73
C ASP A 99 5.36 12.43 32.57
N HIS A 100 4.71 13.58 32.85
CA HIS A 100 3.48 13.65 33.62
C HIS A 100 2.33 12.97 32.88
N ALA A 101 2.13 13.24 31.59
CA ALA A 101 1.12 12.61 30.76
C ALA A 101 1.27 11.08 30.69
N ILE A 102 2.50 10.59 30.49
CA ILE A 102 2.82 9.15 30.52
C ILE A 102 2.49 8.52 31.88
N ALA A 103 2.81 9.22 32.98
CA ALA A 103 2.50 8.74 34.31
C ALA A 103 1.00 8.62 34.56
N LEU A 104 0.22 9.61 34.14
CA LEU A 104 -1.25 9.60 34.26
C LEU A 104 -1.89 8.51 33.38
N ALA A 105 -1.44 8.36 32.12
CA ALA A 105 -1.91 7.30 31.23
C ALA A 105 -1.64 5.91 31.83
N HIS A 106 -0.43 5.69 32.34
CA HIS A 106 -0.07 4.43 32.98
C HIS A 106 -0.86 4.16 34.27
N ALA A 107 -1.09 5.18 35.11
CA ALA A 107 -1.92 5.07 36.29
C ALA A 107 -3.37 4.69 35.98
N ALA A 108 -3.88 5.11 34.81
CA ALA A 108 -5.18 4.71 34.29
C ALA A 108 -5.17 3.29 33.67
N GLY A 109 -4.02 2.62 33.56
CA GLY A 109 -3.87 1.29 32.97
C GLY A 109 -3.63 1.29 31.45
N LEU A 110 -3.30 2.44 30.85
CA LEU A 110 -3.00 2.54 29.42
C LEU A 110 -1.51 2.36 29.14
N ARG A 111 -1.19 1.63 28.07
CA ARG A 111 0.15 1.65 27.46
C ARG A 111 0.27 2.92 26.61
N VAL A 112 1.50 3.38 26.37
CA VAL A 112 1.75 4.59 25.59
C VAL A 112 2.53 4.25 24.32
N ILE A 113 2.05 4.76 23.19
CA ILE A 113 2.81 4.85 21.94
C ILE A 113 3.29 6.28 21.81
N LEU A 114 4.60 6.48 21.57
CA LEU A 114 5.16 7.81 21.34
C LEU A 114 5.35 8.07 19.86
N GLY A 115 4.83 9.20 19.39
CA GLY A 115 5.12 9.72 18.07
C GLY A 115 6.45 10.51 18.05
N THR A 116 7.30 10.32 17.03
CA THR A 116 8.42 11.25 16.80
C THR A 116 7.89 12.52 16.13
N PRO A 117 8.32 13.71 16.56
CA PRO A 117 7.66 14.95 16.14
C PRO A 117 8.16 15.52 14.81
N SER A 118 8.79 14.69 13.97
CA SER A 118 9.48 15.11 12.75
C SER A 118 8.57 15.81 11.74
N ALA A 119 7.31 15.45 11.68
CA ALA A 119 6.36 16.03 10.71
C ALA A 119 6.04 17.52 10.97
N ALA A 120 6.21 18.02 12.19
CA ALA A 120 5.86 19.40 12.56
C ALA A 120 7.02 20.12 13.26
N VAL A 121 7.82 20.85 12.48
CA VAL A 121 9.01 21.52 12.97
C VAL A 121 8.71 22.79 13.77
N PRO A 122 9.52 23.14 14.78
CA PRO A 122 9.35 24.36 15.54
C PRO A 122 9.72 25.61 14.71
N SER A 123 9.03 26.72 14.96
CA SER A 123 9.21 27.98 14.22
C SER A 123 10.64 28.54 14.28
N TRP A 124 11.36 28.34 15.41
CA TRP A 124 12.75 28.78 15.55
C TRP A 124 13.67 28.12 14.53
N MET A 125 13.37 26.88 14.10
CA MET A 125 14.17 26.17 13.11
C MET A 125 14.08 26.85 11.75
N GLY A 126 12.87 27.13 11.26
CA GLY A 126 12.70 27.81 9.99
C GLY A 126 13.24 29.24 9.99
N GLN A 127 13.14 29.95 11.11
CA GLN A 127 13.67 31.29 11.23
C GLN A 127 15.20 31.33 11.14
N ARG A 128 15.90 30.35 11.75
CA ARG A 128 17.37 30.29 11.76
C ARG A 128 17.96 29.56 10.56
N TYR A 129 17.26 28.58 10.05
CA TYR A 129 17.70 27.64 9.03
C TYR A 129 16.67 27.51 7.90
N PRO A 130 16.33 28.59 7.17
CA PRO A 130 15.27 28.59 6.17
C PRO A 130 15.47 27.56 5.04
N GLN A 131 16.72 27.09 4.83
CA GLN A 131 17.02 26.06 3.85
C GLN A 131 16.38 24.68 4.17
N VAL A 132 15.92 24.46 5.41
CA VAL A 132 15.24 23.21 5.81
C VAL A 132 13.89 23.04 5.10
N TYR A 133 13.31 24.12 4.60
CA TYR A 133 12.04 24.06 3.89
C TYR A 133 12.19 23.64 2.44
N ARG A 134 11.20 22.87 1.95
CA ARG A 134 11.08 22.48 0.54
C ARG A 134 11.00 23.71 -0.36
N VAL A 135 11.37 23.51 -1.62
CA VAL A 135 11.20 24.48 -2.70
C VAL A 135 10.28 23.84 -3.74
N ASP A 136 9.29 24.58 -4.22
CA ASP A 136 8.42 24.11 -5.28
C ASP A 136 9.12 24.16 -6.66
N GLU A 137 8.46 23.66 -7.69
CA GLU A 137 9.00 23.63 -9.06
C GLU A 137 9.24 25.01 -9.68
N HIS A 138 8.63 26.07 -9.13
CA HIS A 138 8.80 27.46 -9.56
C HIS A 138 9.90 28.19 -8.78
N GLY A 139 10.59 27.50 -7.87
CA GLY A 139 11.66 28.05 -7.05
C GLY A 139 11.16 28.78 -5.79
N GLN A 140 9.87 28.68 -5.47
CA GLN A 140 9.32 29.29 -4.27
C GLN A 140 9.56 28.35 -3.07
N ARG A 141 10.25 28.88 -2.05
CA ARG A 141 10.46 28.16 -0.80
C ARG A 141 9.21 28.17 0.05
N HIS A 142 8.88 27.00 0.64
CA HIS A 142 7.86 26.92 1.68
C HIS A 142 8.33 27.65 2.94
N GLU A 143 7.39 28.01 3.79
CA GLU A 143 7.66 28.68 5.05
C GLU A 143 7.04 27.88 6.20
N HIS A 144 7.30 28.32 7.45
CA HIS A 144 6.70 27.69 8.62
C HIS A 144 5.16 27.76 8.53
N GLY A 145 4.54 26.61 8.52
CA GLY A 145 3.11 26.46 8.36
C GLY A 145 2.52 25.51 9.37
N ILE A 146 2.11 24.32 8.89
CA ILE A 146 1.42 23.34 9.71
C ILE A 146 2.29 22.10 9.91
N ARG A 147 2.55 21.35 8.82
CA ARG A 147 3.35 20.12 8.80
C ARG A 147 3.83 19.80 7.39
N ALA A 148 4.85 18.93 7.28
CA ALA A 148 5.36 18.38 6.03
C ALA A 148 5.90 19.42 5.01
N GLU A 149 6.30 20.60 5.46
CA GLU A 149 6.90 21.65 4.62
C GLU A 149 8.40 21.54 4.47
N VAL A 150 9.03 20.55 5.09
CA VAL A 150 10.49 20.39 5.17
C VAL A 150 11.07 19.53 4.05
N SER A 151 12.34 19.74 3.74
CA SER A 151 13.13 18.92 2.82
C SER A 151 13.73 17.72 3.53
N LEU A 152 13.34 16.52 3.18
CA LEU A 152 13.91 15.28 3.73
C LEU A 152 15.38 15.06 3.32
N THR A 153 15.89 15.85 2.38
CA THR A 153 17.28 15.80 1.91
C THR A 153 18.18 16.84 2.58
N ASP A 154 17.61 17.82 3.31
CA ASP A 154 18.40 18.85 3.95
C ASP A 154 19.18 18.28 5.15
N PRO A 155 20.52 18.41 5.16
CA PRO A 155 21.34 17.82 6.21
C PRO A 155 21.14 18.50 7.58
N THR A 156 20.72 19.77 7.61
CA THR A 156 20.43 20.50 8.86
C THR A 156 19.17 19.95 9.50
N TYR A 157 18.11 19.79 8.71
CA TYR A 157 16.86 19.20 9.18
C TYR A 157 17.08 17.75 9.68
N LYS A 158 17.76 16.91 8.90
CA LYS A 158 18.07 15.52 9.31
C LYS A 158 18.87 15.48 10.63
N ALA A 159 19.81 16.40 10.80
CA ALA A 159 20.60 16.48 12.05
C ALA A 159 19.73 16.88 13.26
N PHE A 160 18.74 17.76 13.08
CA PHE A 160 17.80 18.11 14.15
C PHE A 160 16.84 16.96 14.47
N VAL A 161 16.31 16.28 13.46
CA VAL A 161 15.49 15.06 13.67
C VAL A 161 16.28 14.01 14.45
N ALA A 162 17.51 13.73 14.05
CA ALA A 162 18.36 12.77 14.77
C ALA A 162 18.58 13.15 16.23
N LYS A 163 18.73 14.46 16.56
CA LYS A 163 18.92 14.93 17.93
C LYS A 163 17.66 14.77 18.78
N ILE A 164 16.48 15.20 18.27
CA ILE A 164 15.24 15.10 19.05
C ILE A 164 14.83 13.65 19.24
N VAL A 165 14.91 12.81 18.20
CA VAL A 165 14.61 11.37 18.29
C VAL A 165 15.57 10.68 19.27
N ALA A 166 16.88 11.00 19.24
CA ALA A 166 17.83 10.47 20.19
C ALA A 166 17.52 10.91 21.63
N ALA A 167 17.16 12.18 21.85
CA ALA A 167 16.82 12.69 23.18
C ALA A 167 15.57 11.98 23.74
N MET A 168 14.54 11.78 22.92
CA MET A 168 13.34 11.02 23.29
C MET A 168 13.67 9.54 23.56
N ALA A 169 14.42 8.89 22.67
CA ALA A 169 14.76 7.47 22.80
C ALA A 169 15.68 7.18 23.99
N GLN A 170 16.63 8.10 24.31
CA GLN A 170 17.46 8.01 25.53
C GLN A 170 16.61 8.07 26.80
N ARG A 171 15.55 8.92 26.79
CA ARG A 171 14.68 9.09 27.95
C ARG A 171 13.69 7.96 28.11
N TYR A 172 13.04 7.55 27.04
CA TYR A 172 11.87 6.66 27.07
C TYR A 172 12.13 5.25 26.55
N GLY A 173 13.27 4.98 25.90
CA GLY A 173 13.57 3.68 25.30
C GLY A 173 13.67 2.51 26.29
N HIS A 174 13.84 2.80 27.58
CA HIS A 174 13.82 1.78 28.64
C HIS A 174 12.62 1.91 29.59
N ASP A 175 11.71 2.85 29.31
CA ASP A 175 10.53 3.04 30.13
C ASP A 175 9.47 1.95 29.84
N PRO A 176 9.11 1.10 30.80
CA PRO A 176 8.17 0.02 30.59
C PRO A 176 6.74 0.49 30.33
N ARG A 177 6.44 1.77 30.56
CA ARG A 177 5.15 2.40 30.29
C ARG A 177 4.96 2.72 28.80
N VAL A 178 6.08 2.89 28.07
CA VAL A 178 6.11 3.09 26.61
C VAL A 178 6.15 1.73 25.93
N TRP A 179 5.13 1.46 25.13
CA TRP A 179 4.93 0.18 24.46
C TRP A 179 5.59 0.13 23.08
N GLY A 180 5.59 1.25 22.37
CA GLY A 180 6.17 1.34 21.03
C GLY A 180 6.25 2.76 20.53
N TRP A 181 6.71 2.90 19.30
CA TRP A 181 6.97 4.18 18.63
C TRP A 181 6.31 4.20 17.26
N GLN A 182 5.67 5.32 16.97
CA GLN A 182 5.32 5.72 15.61
C GLN A 182 6.32 6.79 15.18
N ILE A 183 7.08 6.55 14.11
CA ILE A 183 8.01 7.55 13.59
C ILE A 183 7.35 8.32 12.45
N ASP A 184 7.57 9.63 12.45
CA ASP A 184 6.93 10.55 11.50
C ASP A 184 5.41 10.48 11.56
N ASN A 185 4.73 11.06 10.58
CA ASN A 185 3.28 10.96 10.43
C ASN A 185 2.91 11.02 8.95
N GLU A 186 2.12 10.04 8.49
CA GLU A 186 1.64 9.94 7.11
C GLU A 186 2.73 10.23 6.08
N PRO A 187 3.85 9.48 6.12
CA PRO A 187 5.00 9.76 5.28
C PRO A 187 4.61 9.83 3.81
N SER A 188 5.05 10.89 3.15
CA SER A 188 4.76 11.16 1.74
C SER A 188 5.98 11.75 1.03
N THR A 189 6.08 11.54 -0.27
CA THR A 189 7.14 12.07 -1.12
C THR A 189 6.75 13.43 -1.71
N PHE A 190 6.46 14.40 -0.86
CA PHE A 190 6.14 15.76 -1.32
C PHE A 190 7.19 16.30 -2.29
N PRO A 191 6.78 16.94 -3.39
CA PRO A 191 7.71 17.53 -4.34
C PRO A 191 8.67 18.52 -3.67
N ASP A 192 9.98 18.31 -3.88
CA ASP A 192 11.05 19.19 -3.38
C ASP A 192 12.08 19.42 -4.49
N PHE A 193 12.27 20.67 -4.86
CA PHE A 193 13.21 21.12 -5.87
C PHE A 193 14.32 22.01 -5.28
N SER A 194 14.57 21.86 -3.99
CA SER A 194 15.66 22.54 -3.29
C SER A 194 17.04 22.12 -3.82
N ASP A 195 18.07 22.92 -3.52
CA ASP A 195 19.45 22.58 -3.86
C ASP A 195 19.91 21.29 -3.17
N SER A 196 19.45 21.03 -1.95
CA SER A 196 19.72 19.77 -1.25
C SER A 196 19.09 18.58 -1.96
N ALA A 197 17.83 18.69 -2.43
CA ALA A 197 17.15 17.64 -3.17
C ALA A 197 17.85 17.38 -4.51
N ARG A 198 18.22 18.43 -5.25
CA ARG A 198 18.97 18.30 -6.50
C ARG A 198 20.31 17.57 -6.30
N LYS A 199 21.09 17.99 -5.30
CA LYS A 199 22.37 17.32 -5.01
C LYS A 199 22.19 15.87 -4.58
N ALA A 200 21.22 15.58 -3.73
CA ALA A 200 20.93 14.22 -3.29
C ALA A 200 20.49 13.32 -4.47
N PHE A 201 19.70 13.85 -5.42
CA PHE A 201 19.31 13.14 -6.64
C PHE A 201 20.51 12.85 -7.54
N GLN A 202 21.40 13.83 -7.76
CA GLN A 202 22.64 13.64 -8.50
C GLN A 202 23.53 12.56 -7.87
N ASP A 203 23.65 12.52 -6.54
CA ASP A 203 24.41 11.51 -5.81
C ASP A 203 23.74 10.14 -5.89
N TRP A 204 22.40 10.08 -5.88
CA TRP A 204 21.62 8.85 -6.08
C TRP A 204 21.83 8.28 -7.50
N LEU A 205 21.79 9.13 -8.52
CA LEU A 205 22.07 8.74 -9.91
C LEU A 205 23.51 8.22 -10.10
N ARG A 206 24.50 8.84 -9.44
CA ARG A 206 25.88 8.34 -9.44
C ARG A 206 25.97 6.92 -8.89
N ARG A 207 25.30 6.66 -7.77
CA ARG A 207 25.27 5.31 -7.19
C ARG A 207 24.57 4.32 -8.08
N LYS A 208 23.45 4.71 -8.68
CA LYS A 208 22.63 3.83 -9.54
C LYS A 208 23.33 3.45 -10.84
N TYR A 209 23.93 4.40 -11.53
CA TYR A 209 24.45 4.21 -12.89
C TYR A 209 25.97 4.07 -12.97
N GLY A 210 26.70 4.51 -11.97
CA GLY A 210 28.16 4.46 -11.95
C GLY A 210 28.84 5.44 -12.93
N SER A 211 28.28 5.66 -14.12
CA SER A 211 28.81 6.61 -15.11
C SER A 211 27.72 7.44 -15.77
N ILE A 212 28.08 8.64 -16.21
CA ILE A 212 27.17 9.53 -16.91
C ILE A 212 26.71 8.94 -18.27
N ASP A 213 27.58 8.16 -18.93
CA ASP A 213 27.24 7.51 -20.19
C ASP A 213 26.20 6.43 -19.99
N ALA A 214 26.28 5.64 -18.91
CA ALA A 214 25.28 4.63 -18.58
C ALA A 214 23.91 5.30 -18.27
N MET A 215 23.91 6.40 -17.53
CA MET A 215 22.68 7.16 -17.28
C MET A 215 22.09 7.73 -18.59
N ASN A 216 22.91 8.35 -19.44
CA ASN A 216 22.46 8.88 -20.72
C ASN A 216 21.86 7.79 -21.63
N ALA A 217 22.43 6.59 -21.62
CA ALA A 217 21.88 5.45 -22.35
C ALA A 217 20.52 5.01 -21.78
N ALA A 218 20.41 4.91 -20.44
CA ALA A 218 19.17 4.56 -19.75
C ALA A 218 18.05 5.61 -19.94
N TRP A 219 18.40 6.90 -20.00
CA TRP A 219 17.46 8.00 -20.17
C TRP A 219 17.21 8.36 -21.65
N ALA A 220 17.77 7.59 -22.59
CA ALA A 220 17.72 7.88 -24.03
C ALA A 220 18.21 9.29 -24.38
N GLY A 221 19.36 9.71 -23.82
CA GLY A 221 19.90 11.07 -23.94
C GLY A 221 20.21 11.52 -25.36
N SER A 222 20.23 10.61 -26.36
CA SER A 222 20.29 10.95 -27.78
C SER A 222 18.98 11.52 -28.34
N PHE A 223 17.86 11.26 -27.66
CA PHE A 223 16.54 11.75 -28.07
C PHE A 223 16.43 13.24 -27.77
N TRP A 224 16.21 14.06 -28.79
CA TRP A 224 16.16 15.53 -28.74
C TRP A 224 17.35 16.20 -28.05
N SER A 225 18.53 15.57 -28.10
CA SER A 225 19.77 16.12 -27.52
C SER A 225 19.68 16.38 -26.00
N THR A 226 19.05 15.51 -25.25
CA THR A 226 18.89 15.63 -23.81
C THR A 226 20.03 15.01 -23.00
N ARG A 227 21.18 14.76 -23.65
CA ARG A 227 22.37 14.18 -23.03
C ARG A 227 23.05 15.16 -22.05
N TYR A 228 23.46 14.64 -20.91
CA TYR A 228 24.26 15.36 -19.91
C TYR A 228 25.74 15.04 -20.04
N GLY A 229 26.61 16.02 -19.80
CA GLY A 229 28.08 15.86 -19.78
C GLY A 229 28.59 15.35 -18.43
N SER A 230 27.88 15.62 -17.36
CA SER A 230 28.22 15.18 -16.00
C SER A 230 26.96 15.06 -15.15
N PHE A 231 27.05 14.32 -14.02
CA PHE A 231 25.93 14.26 -13.07
C PHE A 231 25.62 15.62 -12.44
N ASP A 232 26.58 16.53 -12.32
CA ASP A 232 26.37 17.86 -11.73
C ASP A 232 25.48 18.76 -12.61
N GLU A 233 25.32 18.43 -13.89
CA GLU A 233 24.43 19.15 -14.82
C GLU A 233 22.98 18.68 -14.71
N VAL A 234 22.73 17.52 -14.08
CA VAL A 234 21.38 16.93 -14.02
C VAL A 234 20.48 17.77 -13.13
N LEU A 235 19.33 18.16 -13.69
CA LEU A 235 18.27 18.86 -12.96
C LEU A 235 17.17 17.87 -12.54
N LEU A 236 16.41 18.24 -11.51
CA LEU A 236 15.22 17.50 -11.12
C LEU A 236 14.14 17.69 -12.20
N PRO A 237 13.60 16.60 -12.80
CA PRO A 237 12.50 16.70 -13.76
C PRO A 237 11.32 17.49 -13.19
N ASN A 238 10.88 18.53 -13.91
CA ASN A 238 9.76 19.37 -13.50
C ASN A 238 9.18 20.13 -14.71
N THR A 239 8.00 20.73 -14.54
CA THR A 239 7.27 21.41 -15.63
C THR A 239 7.91 22.72 -16.10
N THR A 240 8.88 23.28 -15.38
CA THR A 240 9.64 24.45 -15.85
C THR A 240 10.70 24.08 -16.88
N LEU A 241 11.10 22.82 -16.99
CA LEU A 241 12.07 22.34 -17.99
C LEU A 241 11.39 22.04 -19.33
N ALA A 242 10.22 21.42 -19.27
CA ALA A 242 9.41 21.07 -20.42
C ALA A 242 7.97 20.81 -19.97
N ALA A 243 7.02 20.85 -20.92
CA ALA A 243 5.68 20.36 -20.65
C ALA A 243 5.74 18.90 -20.15
N GLU A 244 4.81 18.51 -19.28
CA GLU A 244 4.82 17.22 -18.59
C GLU A 244 4.96 16.04 -19.58
N ASP A 245 4.22 16.08 -20.70
CA ASP A 245 4.25 15.07 -21.76
C ASP A 245 5.55 15.08 -22.60
N LYS A 246 6.46 16.02 -22.36
CA LYS A 246 7.77 16.17 -23.05
C LYS A 246 8.96 15.90 -22.13
N LEU A 247 8.74 15.70 -20.85
CA LEU A 247 9.80 15.25 -19.93
C LEU A 247 10.26 13.84 -20.31
N SER A 248 11.54 13.54 -20.06
CA SER A 248 12.01 12.15 -20.21
C SER A 248 11.27 11.24 -19.24
N PRO A 249 10.50 10.23 -19.70
CA PRO A 249 9.77 9.34 -18.82
C PRO A 249 10.71 8.55 -17.90
N HIS A 250 11.92 8.26 -18.35
CA HIS A 250 12.93 7.55 -17.57
C HIS A 250 13.47 8.42 -16.44
N ALA A 251 13.66 9.72 -16.68
CA ALA A 251 14.09 10.66 -15.66
C ALA A 251 12.99 10.88 -14.60
N VAL A 252 11.72 10.96 -15.03
CA VAL A 252 10.57 11.09 -14.12
C VAL A 252 10.40 9.83 -13.27
N LEU A 253 10.57 8.64 -13.85
CA LEU A 253 10.55 7.38 -13.13
C LEU A 253 11.68 7.29 -12.08
N ASP A 254 12.88 7.74 -12.44
CA ASP A 254 14.00 7.78 -11.50
C ASP A 254 13.82 8.82 -10.40
N LEU A 255 13.14 9.94 -10.68
CA LEU A 255 12.77 10.90 -9.64
C LEU A 255 11.77 10.31 -8.65
N ALA A 256 10.77 9.54 -9.11
CA ALA A 256 9.83 8.84 -8.23
C ALA A 256 10.56 7.81 -7.35
N ARG A 257 11.45 7.00 -7.92
CA ARG A 257 12.31 6.04 -7.19
C ARG A 257 13.18 6.73 -6.15
N PHE A 258 13.85 7.81 -6.53
CA PHE A 258 14.68 8.59 -5.62
C PHE A 258 13.90 9.15 -4.44
N ARG A 259 12.70 9.68 -4.69
CA ARG A 259 11.82 10.21 -3.63
C ARG A 259 11.41 9.11 -2.66
N ALA A 260 11.01 7.95 -3.17
CA ALA A 260 10.63 6.80 -2.34
C ALA A 260 11.82 6.26 -1.53
N ASP A 261 13.03 6.16 -2.13
CA ASP A 261 14.26 5.77 -1.41
C ASP A 261 14.64 6.79 -0.33
N THR A 262 14.46 8.09 -0.61
CA THR A 262 14.73 9.16 0.35
C THR A 262 13.78 9.11 1.54
N GLN A 263 12.49 8.87 1.28
CA GLN A 263 11.48 8.71 2.33
C GLN A 263 11.77 7.47 3.19
N ALA A 264 12.05 6.33 2.58
CA ALA A 264 12.37 5.10 3.28
C ALA A 264 13.62 5.28 4.16
N GLN A 265 14.68 5.87 3.63
CA GLN A 265 15.92 6.14 4.40
C GLN A 265 15.67 7.10 5.56
N PHE A 266 14.78 8.09 5.40
CA PHE A 266 14.43 9.02 6.49
C PHE A 266 13.71 8.32 7.64
N LEU A 267 12.87 7.32 7.33
CA LEU A 267 12.23 6.47 8.33
C LEU A 267 13.24 5.52 8.98
N ASP A 268 14.06 4.83 8.18
CA ASP A 268 15.11 3.94 8.69
C ASP A 268 16.09 4.68 9.62
N ASP A 269 16.53 5.91 9.27
CA ASP A 269 17.40 6.73 10.12
C ASP A 269 16.81 6.98 11.51
N GLN A 270 15.48 7.16 11.63
CA GLN A 270 14.80 7.35 12.92
C GLN A 270 14.62 6.03 13.68
N ALA A 271 14.24 4.95 12.97
CA ALA A 271 14.08 3.62 13.56
C ALA A 271 15.40 3.12 14.17
N ASP A 272 16.52 3.27 13.44
CA ASP A 272 17.86 2.94 13.90
C ASP A 272 18.24 3.65 15.22
N ILE A 273 17.90 4.94 15.33
CA ILE A 273 18.16 5.70 16.55
C ILE A 273 17.35 5.15 17.71
N ILE A 274 16.06 4.85 17.50
CA ILE A 274 15.19 4.29 18.55
C ILE A 274 15.70 2.91 18.96
N HIS A 275 15.96 2.00 18.02
CA HIS A 275 16.46 0.65 18.30
C HIS A 275 17.80 0.67 19.06
N LYS A 276 18.65 1.64 18.76
CA LYS A 276 19.93 1.81 19.48
C LYS A 276 19.74 2.05 20.99
N TYR A 277 18.71 2.76 21.40
CA TYR A 277 18.46 3.11 22.80
C TYR A 277 17.41 2.21 23.46
N ALA A 278 16.33 1.85 22.74
CA ALA A 278 15.28 1.00 23.26
C ALA A 278 15.62 -0.51 23.17
N GLY A 279 16.53 -0.89 22.29
CA GLY A 279 16.69 -2.28 21.88
C GLY A 279 15.39 -2.76 21.21
N HIS A 280 15.13 -4.07 21.26
CA HIS A 280 13.89 -4.65 20.71
C HIS A 280 12.82 -4.89 21.78
N ARG A 281 12.79 -4.09 22.83
CA ARG A 281 11.74 -4.16 23.88
C ARG A 281 10.53 -3.31 23.54
N GLN A 282 10.72 -2.29 22.73
CA GLN A 282 9.68 -1.42 22.19
C GLN A 282 9.76 -1.52 20.67
N TRP A 283 8.64 -1.73 20.02
CA TRP A 283 8.56 -1.81 18.56
C TRP A 283 8.50 -0.42 17.91
N VAL A 284 8.86 -0.36 16.64
CA VAL A 284 8.84 0.86 15.82
C VAL A 284 7.99 0.63 14.58
N THR A 285 7.10 1.56 14.31
CA THR A 285 6.26 1.61 13.10
C THR A 285 6.14 3.05 12.58
N THR A 286 5.49 3.22 11.44
CA THR A 286 4.94 4.50 10.95
C THR A 286 3.53 4.27 10.43
N ASP A 287 2.72 5.32 10.31
CA ASP A 287 1.35 5.27 9.80
C ASP A 287 1.29 5.73 8.34
N TYR A 288 1.48 4.83 7.39
CA TYR A 288 1.35 5.16 5.96
C TYR A 288 -0.07 5.62 5.60
N THR A 289 -0.20 6.51 4.62
CA THR A 289 -1.50 6.97 4.08
C THR A 289 -2.23 5.90 3.26
N ASN A 290 -2.37 4.69 3.76
CA ASN A 290 -2.92 3.55 3.03
C ASN A 290 -1.99 3.12 1.86
N VAL A 291 -2.52 2.37 0.89
CA VAL A 291 -1.78 2.05 -0.35
C VAL A 291 -1.70 3.33 -1.18
N SER A 292 -0.55 3.96 -1.18
CA SER A 292 -0.32 5.27 -1.80
C SER A 292 0.55 5.14 -3.04
N THR A 293 0.44 6.12 -3.94
CA THR A 293 1.36 6.28 -5.07
C THR A 293 2.67 6.94 -4.69
N ASP A 294 2.71 7.60 -3.53
CA ASP A 294 3.82 8.49 -3.19
C ASP A 294 4.96 7.76 -2.47
N THR A 295 4.65 6.68 -1.77
CA THR A 295 5.63 5.92 -0.99
C THR A 295 5.66 4.46 -1.40
N ASP A 296 6.74 3.78 -1.07
CA ASP A 296 6.85 2.33 -1.21
C ASP A 296 7.30 1.74 0.14
N PRO A 297 6.36 1.31 0.98
CA PRO A 297 6.65 0.74 2.30
C PRO A 297 7.61 -0.44 2.30
N ARG A 298 7.76 -1.14 1.15
CA ARG A 298 8.72 -2.25 1.02
C ARG A 298 10.17 -1.81 0.93
N ARG A 299 10.44 -0.52 0.74
CA ARG A 299 11.80 0.06 0.73
C ARG A 299 12.31 0.36 2.14
N THR A 300 11.41 0.47 3.12
CA THR A 300 11.77 0.64 4.54
C THR A 300 12.19 -0.70 5.14
N ARG A 301 13.33 -0.76 5.83
CA ARG A 301 13.95 -2.00 6.30
C ARG A 301 13.90 -2.19 7.80
N ASP A 302 13.85 -1.09 8.55
CA ASP A 302 14.09 -1.08 9.99
C ASP A 302 12.81 -0.86 10.83
N LEU A 303 11.62 -0.85 10.18
CA LEU A 303 10.34 -0.92 10.86
C LEU A 303 10.01 -2.35 11.27
N ASP A 304 9.52 -2.53 12.49
CA ASP A 304 9.13 -3.84 13.00
C ASP A 304 7.87 -4.40 12.32
N PHE A 305 6.94 -3.54 11.93
CA PHE A 305 5.76 -3.86 11.13
C PHE A 305 5.15 -2.57 10.57
N PRO A 306 4.40 -2.65 9.46
CA PRO A 306 3.72 -1.48 8.89
C PRO A 306 2.38 -1.20 9.60
N THR A 307 2.04 0.08 9.70
CA THR A 307 0.68 0.54 9.99
C THR A 307 0.24 1.57 8.98
N PHE A 308 -1.08 1.84 8.92
CA PHE A 308 -1.62 2.80 7.97
C PHE A 308 -2.81 3.55 8.55
N THR A 309 -3.16 4.67 7.91
CA THR A 309 -4.35 5.46 8.19
C THR A 309 -5.49 5.06 7.25
N LEU A 310 -6.73 5.10 7.75
CA LEU A 310 -7.90 4.71 6.99
C LEU A 310 -9.09 5.64 7.26
N TYR A 311 -9.44 6.41 6.25
CA TYR A 311 -10.60 7.32 6.27
C TYR A 311 -11.59 6.94 5.15
N PRO A 312 -12.43 5.92 5.36
CA PRO A 312 -13.26 5.34 4.30
C PRO A 312 -14.31 6.29 3.73
N VAL A 313 -14.75 7.28 4.51
CA VAL A 313 -15.78 8.23 4.14
C VAL A 313 -15.23 9.65 4.21
N ALA A 314 -14.32 9.97 3.28
CA ALA A 314 -13.71 11.30 3.17
C ALA A 314 -13.22 11.56 1.72
N GLY A 315 -13.47 12.74 1.20
CA GLY A 315 -12.93 13.22 -0.08
C GLY A 315 -13.18 12.27 -1.26
N THR A 316 -12.12 11.84 -1.90
CA THR A 316 -12.17 10.92 -3.06
C THR A 316 -12.63 9.51 -2.70
N ASN A 317 -12.69 9.16 -1.41
CA ASN A 317 -13.22 7.89 -0.93
C ASN A 317 -14.76 7.88 -0.85
N VAL A 318 -15.40 9.04 -0.94
CA VAL A 318 -16.86 9.15 -0.97
C VAL A 318 -17.38 8.66 -2.31
N LEU A 319 -18.22 7.63 -2.26
CA LEU A 319 -18.91 7.10 -3.43
C LEU A 319 -20.22 7.85 -3.70
N GLY A 320 -20.68 7.80 -4.95
CA GLY A 320 -22.02 8.28 -5.30
C GLY A 320 -23.13 7.33 -4.82
N GLY A 321 -24.38 7.83 -4.85
CA GLY A 321 -25.57 7.05 -4.48
C GLY A 321 -25.60 6.67 -3.00
N ASP A 322 -26.25 5.56 -2.68
CA ASP A 322 -26.52 5.14 -1.29
C ASP A 322 -25.28 4.64 -0.52
N SER A 323 -24.14 4.44 -1.22
CA SER A 323 -22.89 3.96 -0.59
C SER A 323 -22.01 5.07 -0.04
N TYR A 324 -22.38 6.34 -0.22
CA TYR A 324 -21.50 7.47 0.13
C TYR A 324 -21.03 7.49 1.59
N ALA A 325 -21.84 6.98 2.52
CA ALA A 325 -21.54 6.97 3.94
C ALA A 325 -21.04 5.60 4.47
N ILE A 326 -20.81 4.64 3.59
CA ILE A 326 -20.29 3.30 3.96
C ILE A 326 -18.79 3.21 3.69
N GLY A 327 -18.31 3.87 2.64
CA GLY A 327 -16.93 3.85 2.18
C GLY A 327 -16.69 2.96 0.97
N LYS A 328 -15.51 3.10 0.36
CA LYS A 328 -15.10 2.27 -0.79
C LYS A 328 -14.82 0.84 -0.35
N PRO A 329 -15.41 -0.15 -1.02
CA PRO A 329 -15.24 -1.56 -0.69
C PRO A 329 -13.77 -2.02 -0.66
N ALA A 330 -12.95 -1.56 -1.61
CA ALA A 330 -11.58 -2.04 -1.78
C ALA A 330 -10.58 -1.52 -0.74
N ASN A 331 -10.79 -0.33 -0.17
CA ASN A 331 -9.75 0.39 0.59
C ASN A 331 -9.11 -0.44 1.70
N LEU A 332 -9.89 -1.00 2.61
CA LEU A 332 -9.35 -1.78 3.72
C LEU A 332 -8.83 -3.15 3.27
N MET A 333 -9.51 -3.79 2.32
CA MET A 333 -9.08 -5.08 1.77
C MET A 333 -7.71 -4.97 1.09
N GLU A 334 -7.52 -3.95 0.25
CA GLU A 334 -6.26 -3.71 -0.45
C GLU A 334 -5.15 -3.34 0.52
N ALA A 335 -5.43 -2.48 1.50
CA ALA A 335 -4.46 -2.15 2.54
C ALA A 335 -4.02 -3.40 3.32
N ALA A 336 -4.96 -4.20 3.81
CA ALA A 336 -4.64 -5.43 4.52
C ALA A 336 -3.85 -6.41 3.65
N ALA A 337 -4.24 -6.59 2.38
CA ALA A 337 -3.55 -7.46 1.43
C ALA A 337 -2.14 -6.96 1.11
N TYR A 338 -1.92 -5.65 1.12
CA TYR A 338 -0.62 -5.02 0.82
C TYR A 338 0.34 -5.04 2.02
N PHE A 339 -0.15 -4.62 3.19
CA PHE A 339 0.71 -4.42 4.37
C PHE A 339 1.02 -5.73 5.11
N ARG A 340 0.05 -6.65 5.21
CA ARG A 340 0.27 -7.94 5.91
C ARG A 340 1.47 -8.74 5.39
N PRO A 341 1.72 -8.91 4.07
CA PRO A 341 2.84 -9.70 3.58
C PRO A 341 4.22 -9.08 3.82
N ILE A 342 4.32 -7.80 4.16
CA ILE A 342 5.61 -7.13 4.38
C ILE A 342 6.33 -7.75 5.57
N ASN A 343 5.69 -7.77 6.77
CA ASN A 343 6.29 -8.31 8.00
C ASN A 343 5.37 -9.30 8.72
N GLY A 344 4.39 -9.90 8.02
CA GLY A 344 3.49 -10.92 8.57
C GLY A 344 2.37 -10.38 9.47
N THR A 345 2.37 -9.09 9.79
CA THR A 345 1.34 -8.40 10.56
C THR A 345 1.19 -6.95 10.11
N PHE A 346 0.11 -6.31 10.53
CA PHE A 346 -0.12 -4.88 10.29
C PHE A 346 -1.02 -4.28 11.37
N GLY A 347 -1.07 -2.95 11.43
CA GLY A 347 -2.02 -2.20 12.25
C GLY A 347 -2.77 -1.15 11.46
N VAL A 348 -3.93 -0.74 11.95
CA VAL A 348 -4.62 0.48 11.54
C VAL A 348 -4.33 1.52 12.61
N MET A 349 -3.40 2.45 12.33
CA MET A 349 -2.98 3.42 13.32
C MET A 349 -3.98 4.57 13.45
N GLU A 350 -4.60 4.96 12.34
CA GLU A 350 -5.71 5.91 12.37
C GLU A 350 -6.93 5.36 11.64
N LEU A 351 -7.96 4.99 12.39
CA LEU A 351 -9.27 4.72 11.80
C LEU A 351 -10.17 5.94 11.99
N GLN A 352 -10.90 6.30 10.95
CA GLN A 352 -11.90 7.37 10.99
C GLN A 352 -12.91 7.15 12.13
N PRO A 353 -13.01 8.08 13.10
CA PRO A 353 -13.91 7.90 14.26
C PRO A 353 -15.34 8.31 13.93
N GLY A 354 -15.53 9.24 13.01
CA GLY A 354 -16.77 9.89 12.67
C GLY A 354 -16.58 10.88 11.52
N GLN A 355 -17.25 12.01 11.54
CA GLN A 355 -17.06 13.05 10.54
C GLN A 355 -15.65 13.66 10.63
N VAL A 356 -15.03 13.88 9.48
CA VAL A 356 -13.76 14.62 9.35
C VAL A 356 -14.00 15.99 8.73
N ASN A 357 -12.93 16.82 8.52
CA ASN A 357 -13.11 18.16 7.93
C ASN A 357 -12.01 18.59 6.96
N TRP A 358 -11.01 17.73 6.75
CA TRP A 358 -9.85 18.07 5.94
C TRP A 358 -10.00 17.71 4.45
N ALA A 359 -11.02 16.95 4.09
CA ALA A 359 -11.29 16.58 2.70
C ALA A 359 -12.27 17.56 2.03
N SER A 360 -12.37 17.50 0.70
CA SER A 360 -13.30 18.33 -0.08
C SER A 360 -14.80 18.02 0.20
N ILE A 361 -15.08 16.77 0.61
CA ILE A 361 -16.42 16.29 0.99
C ILE A 361 -16.26 15.41 2.23
N ASN A 362 -17.02 15.69 3.29
CA ASN A 362 -16.86 15.07 4.58
C ASN A 362 -18.21 14.59 5.16
N PRO A 363 -18.84 13.55 4.60
CA PRO A 363 -20.09 13.03 5.11
C PRO A 363 -19.91 12.34 6.48
N GLN A 364 -21.00 12.21 7.21
CA GLN A 364 -21.04 11.33 8.38
C GLN A 364 -21.05 9.87 7.95
N PRO A 365 -20.28 8.98 8.58
CA PRO A 365 -20.47 7.54 8.44
C PRO A 365 -21.91 7.14 8.84
N MET A 366 -22.52 6.26 8.04
CA MET A 366 -23.84 5.74 8.42
C MET A 366 -23.74 4.86 9.68
N PRO A 367 -24.85 4.68 10.43
CA PRO A 367 -24.88 3.72 11.53
C PRO A 367 -24.47 2.30 11.08
N GLY A 368 -23.56 1.69 11.81
CA GLY A 368 -22.96 0.39 11.48
C GLY A 368 -21.66 0.45 10.69
N ALA A 369 -21.34 1.57 10.03
CA ALA A 369 -20.15 1.67 9.18
C ALA A 369 -18.83 1.55 9.99
N VAL A 370 -18.73 2.24 11.12
CA VAL A 370 -17.53 2.16 12.00
C VAL A 370 -17.39 0.73 12.55
N ARG A 371 -18.49 0.12 12.98
CA ARG A 371 -18.52 -1.27 13.42
C ARG A 371 -18.00 -2.22 12.32
N MET A 372 -18.50 -2.07 11.12
CA MET A 372 -18.10 -2.89 9.98
C MET A 372 -16.62 -2.72 9.65
N TRP A 373 -16.07 -1.49 9.65
CA TRP A 373 -14.65 -1.26 9.40
C TRP A 373 -13.75 -1.93 10.44
N MET A 374 -14.12 -1.84 11.72
CA MET A 374 -13.38 -2.49 12.82
C MET A 374 -13.39 -4.01 12.68
N TRP A 375 -14.53 -4.61 12.38
CA TRP A 375 -14.65 -6.04 12.14
C TRP A 375 -13.89 -6.48 10.89
N HIS A 376 -13.91 -5.68 9.82
CA HIS A 376 -13.15 -5.96 8.60
C HIS A 376 -11.63 -5.92 8.88
N ALA A 377 -11.14 -4.92 9.60
CA ALA A 377 -9.73 -4.85 10.01
C ALA A 377 -9.34 -6.08 10.84
N PHE A 378 -10.18 -6.45 11.82
CA PHE A 378 -9.98 -7.63 12.64
C PHE A 378 -9.94 -8.92 11.81
N ALA A 379 -10.93 -9.15 10.95
CA ALA A 379 -11.02 -10.33 10.09
C ALA A 379 -9.84 -10.44 9.12
N SER A 380 -9.29 -9.29 8.68
CA SER A 380 -8.14 -9.20 7.79
C SER A 380 -6.79 -9.43 8.50
N GLY A 381 -6.77 -9.57 9.83
CA GLY A 381 -5.58 -9.90 10.59
C GLY A 381 -4.86 -8.72 11.25
N ALA A 382 -5.49 -7.54 11.38
CA ALA A 382 -4.92 -6.43 12.11
C ALA A 382 -4.56 -6.81 13.55
N SER A 383 -3.38 -6.41 14.02
CA SER A 383 -2.90 -6.68 15.38
C SER A 383 -3.13 -5.51 16.34
N LEU A 384 -3.28 -4.31 15.79
CA LEU A 384 -3.71 -3.13 16.54
C LEU A 384 -4.64 -2.25 15.70
N LEU A 385 -5.48 -1.50 16.39
CA LEU A 385 -6.36 -0.50 15.78
C LEU A 385 -6.47 0.68 16.71
N ALA A 386 -6.05 1.85 16.25
CA ALA A 386 -6.25 3.13 16.92
C ALA A 386 -7.20 4.01 16.11
N THR A 387 -7.81 4.96 16.76
CA THR A 387 -8.65 5.96 16.10
C THR A 387 -8.16 7.38 16.41
N TYR A 388 -8.20 8.22 15.42
CA TYR A 388 -7.90 9.64 15.52
C TYR A 388 -9.22 10.38 15.61
N ARG A 389 -9.66 10.92 16.75
CA ARG A 389 -8.95 11.11 18.03
C ARG A 389 -9.93 10.92 19.22
N TYR A 390 -9.41 10.97 20.49
CA TYR A 390 -10.25 10.83 21.68
C TYR A 390 -11.27 11.97 21.82
N ARG A 391 -10.78 13.21 21.90
CA ARG A 391 -11.65 14.39 22.10
C ARG A 391 -11.86 15.16 20.82
N HIS A 392 -13.10 15.59 20.63
CA HIS A 392 -13.46 16.57 19.60
C HIS A 392 -12.70 17.89 19.88
N PRO A 393 -11.88 18.40 18.93
CA PRO A 393 -11.07 19.59 19.16
C PRO A 393 -11.93 20.85 19.24
N LEU A 394 -11.50 21.79 20.09
CA LEU A 394 -12.18 23.08 20.27
C LEU A 394 -11.60 24.19 19.38
N ARG A 395 -10.42 23.96 18.82
CA ARG A 395 -9.62 24.96 18.11
C ARG A 395 -8.75 24.28 17.07
N GLY A 396 -8.19 25.07 16.16
CA GLY A 396 -7.25 24.61 15.15
C GLY A 396 -7.93 24.20 13.85
N SER A 397 -7.16 23.67 12.95
CA SER A 397 -7.60 23.36 11.57
C SER A 397 -8.66 22.24 11.52
N GLU A 398 -8.74 21.40 12.56
CA GLU A 398 -9.59 20.22 12.60
C GLU A 398 -10.80 20.35 13.53
N MET A 399 -11.34 21.55 13.69
CA MET A 399 -12.48 21.81 14.59
C MET A 399 -13.74 21.01 14.28
N TYR A 400 -13.90 20.50 13.08
CA TYR A 400 -15.04 19.65 12.69
C TYR A 400 -14.67 18.15 12.66
N HIS A 401 -13.45 17.79 13.07
CA HIS A 401 -13.05 16.38 13.16
C HIS A 401 -13.66 15.77 14.42
N GLU A 402 -14.59 14.84 14.23
CA GLU A 402 -15.30 14.19 15.33
C GLU A 402 -14.34 13.30 16.16
N GLY A 403 -14.46 13.39 17.48
CA GLY A 403 -13.74 12.51 18.42
C GLY A 403 -14.65 11.41 18.97
N ILE A 404 -14.05 10.47 19.70
CA ILE A 404 -14.78 9.46 20.47
C ILE A 404 -15.73 10.14 21.48
N VAL A 405 -15.25 11.18 22.13
CA VAL A 405 -16.05 12.04 23.00
C VAL A 405 -16.17 13.44 22.40
N GLY A 406 -17.26 14.11 22.73
CA GLY A 406 -17.60 15.44 22.25
C GLY A 406 -16.71 16.54 22.82
N THR A 407 -17.11 17.79 22.56
CA THR A 407 -16.40 19.01 22.99
C THR A 407 -16.31 19.16 24.51
N ASP A 408 -17.21 18.55 25.27
CA ASP A 408 -17.15 18.50 26.74
C ASP A 408 -16.07 17.51 27.26
N GLY A 409 -15.55 16.66 26.42
CA GLY A 409 -14.53 15.66 26.75
C GLY A 409 -15.05 14.45 27.53
N VAL A 410 -16.38 14.29 27.63
CA VAL A 410 -17.01 13.24 28.44
C VAL A 410 -18.12 12.51 27.69
N THR A 411 -18.99 13.23 26.98
CA THR A 411 -20.14 12.66 26.30
C THR A 411 -19.69 11.92 25.02
N LEU A 412 -19.99 10.63 24.94
CA LEU A 412 -19.71 9.86 23.72
C LEU A 412 -20.44 10.43 22.51
N SER A 413 -19.72 10.61 21.41
CA SER A 413 -20.35 10.86 20.11
C SER A 413 -21.18 9.65 19.66
N ARG A 414 -21.98 9.79 18.61
CA ARG A 414 -22.74 8.65 18.05
C ARG A 414 -21.78 7.53 17.60
N THR A 415 -20.79 7.90 16.83
CA THR A 415 -19.78 6.99 16.30
C THR A 415 -18.81 6.52 17.38
N GLY A 416 -18.54 7.33 18.40
CA GLY A 416 -17.77 6.92 19.58
C GLY A 416 -18.44 5.81 20.39
N ARG A 417 -19.79 5.85 20.53
CA ARG A 417 -20.55 4.72 21.10
C ARG A 417 -20.39 3.47 20.24
N GLU A 418 -20.63 3.61 18.94
CA GLU A 418 -20.49 2.49 18.00
C GLU A 418 -19.09 1.86 18.07
N PHE A 419 -18.03 2.69 18.09
CA PHE A 419 -16.65 2.24 18.22
C PHE A 419 -16.42 1.45 19.51
N THR A 420 -16.83 2.03 20.66
CA THR A 420 -16.59 1.40 21.97
C THR A 420 -17.44 0.15 22.22
N ASP A 421 -18.63 0.08 21.64
CA ASP A 421 -19.46 -1.13 21.69
C ASP A 421 -18.82 -2.24 20.85
N THR A 422 -18.36 -1.93 19.64
CA THR A 422 -17.66 -2.87 18.75
C THR A 422 -16.33 -3.37 19.35
N LEU A 423 -15.60 -2.49 20.01
CA LEU A 423 -14.39 -2.88 20.74
C LEU A 423 -14.70 -3.98 21.75
N ARG A 424 -15.82 -3.84 22.51
CA ARG A 424 -16.24 -4.89 23.49
C ARG A 424 -16.71 -6.17 22.79
N GLU A 425 -17.41 -6.07 21.65
CA GLU A 425 -17.81 -7.24 20.85
C GLU A 425 -16.58 -8.05 20.40
N ILE A 426 -15.57 -7.39 19.84
CA ILE A 426 -14.34 -8.06 19.39
C ILE A 426 -13.56 -8.65 20.57
N LYS A 427 -13.42 -7.90 21.66
CA LYS A 427 -12.77 -8.43 22.90
C LYS A 427 -13.51 -9.64 23.49
N ALA A 428 -14.81 -9.77 23.28
CA ALA A 428 -15.57 -10.94 23.74
C ALA A 428 -15.19 -12.24 23.00
N LEU A 429 -14.46 -12.17 21.89
CA LEU A 429 -13.83 -13.32 21.23
C LEU A 429 -12.45 -13.67 21.81
N GLU A 430 -11.90 -12.83 22.70
CA GLU A 430 -10.64 -13.13 23.37
C GLU A 430 -10.72 -14.46 24.11
N GLY A 431 -9.69 -15.29 23.95
CA GLY A 431 -9.67 -16.64 24.50
C GLY A 431 -10.54 -17.69 23.77
N LYS A 432 -11.34 -17.27 22.77
CA LYS A 432 -12.14 -18.19 21.93
C LYS A 432 -11.49 -18.45 20.57
N LEU A 433 -10.60 -17.57 20.14
CA LEU A 433 -9.85 -17.75 18.89
C LEU A 433 -8.74 -18.77 19.09
N ASP A 434 -8.55 -19.61 18.10
CA ASP A 434 -7.38 -20.50 18.03
C ASP A 434 -6.28 -19.83 17.17
N PRO A 435 -5.22 -19.29 17.79
CA PRO A 435 -4.14 -18.63 17.04
C PRO A 435 -3.32 -19.63 16.20
N SER A 436 -3.44 -20.93 16.46
CA SER A 436 -2.79 -21.99 15.70
C SER A 436 -3.64 -22.53 14.55
N ALA A 437 -4.90 -22.12 14.46
CA ALA A 437 -5.80 -22.57 13.41
C ALA A 437 -5.27 -22.21 12.03
N LYS A 438 -5.23 -23.19 11.15
CA LYS A 438 -4.79 -23.03 9.76
C LYS A 438 -5.96 -22.57 8.89
N LEU A 439 -5.62 -21.78 7.86
CA LEU A 439 -6.59 -21.40 6.86
C LEU A 439 -7.28 -22.65 6.29
N PRO A 440 -8.62 -22.71 6.28
CA PRO A 440 -9.35 -23.84 5.76
C PRO A 440 -9.01 -24.16 4.30
N GLU A 441 -8.99 -25.46 3.93
CA GLU A 441 -8.65 -25.91 2.57
C GLU A 441 -9.50 -25.21 1.50
N ARG A 442 -10.80 -24.99 1.76
CA ARG A 442 -11.70 -24.26 0.85
C ARG A 442 -11.25 -22.83 0.54
N LEU A 443 -10.55 -22.19 1.48
CA LEU A 443 -9.96 -20.85 1.29
C LEU A 443 -8.52 -20.95 0.74
N ALA A 444 -7.74 -21.89 1.25
CA ALA A 444 -6.37 -22.12 0.80
C ALA A 444 -6.31 -22.50 -0.70
N ALA A 445 -7.25 -23.33 -1.17
CA ALA A 445 -7.32 -23.75 -2.56
C ALA A 445 -7.55 -22.60 -3.56
N ARG A 446 -8.07 -21.46 -3.12
CA ARG A 446 -8.29 -20.27 -3.95
C ARG A 446 -7.44 -19.08 -3.55
N TYR A 447 -6.44 -19.27 -2.67
CA TYR A 447 -5.57 -18.19 -2.23
C TYR A 447 -4.83 -17.56 -3.42
N THR A 448 -4.90 -16.26 -3.52
CA THR A 448 -4.45 -15.53 -4.71
C THR A 448 -3.33 -14.56 -4.37
N GLY A 449 -2.21 -14.67 -5.07
CA GLY A 449 -1.16 -13.65 -5.10
C GLY A 449 -1.51 -12.59 -6.13
N TYR A 450 -1.56 -11.35 -5.70
CA TYR A 450 -1.73 -10.18 -6.57
C TYR A 450 -0.37 -9.49 -6.71
N LEU A 451 0.22 -9.55 -7.88
CA LEU A 451 1.56 -8.99 -8.08
C LEU A 451 1.49 -7.47 -8.09
N TRP A 452 2.26 -6.85 -7.19
CA TRP A 452 2.32 -5.41 -7.02
C TRP A 452 3.76 -4.92 -7.12
N SER A 453 3.97 -3.88 -7.92
CA SER A 453 5.21 -3.11 -7.99
C SER A 453 4.86 -1.63 -8.05
N GLN A 454 5.47 -0.86 -7.16
CA GLN A 454 5.32 0.59 -7.15
C GLN A 454 5.97 1.22 -8.38
N ASP A 455 7.12 0.70 -8.81
CA ASP A 455 7.80 1.13 -10.03
C ASP A 455 6.92 0.98 -11.27
N VAL A 456 6.23 -0.16 -11.40
CA VAL A 456 5.26 -0.40 -12.48
C VAL A 456 4.09 0.57 -12.41
N PHE A 457 3.62 0.89 -11.20
CA PHE A 457 2.56 1.86 -11.02
C PHE A 457 2.99 3.25 -11.52
N TRP A 458 4.16 3.73 -11.11
CA TRP A 458 4.69 5.03 -11.55
C TRP A 458 4.90 5.08 -13.07
N ASP A 459 5.44 4.02 -13.68
CA ASP A 459 5.67 3.97 -15.12
C ASP A 459 4.35 4.05 -15.92
N LEU A 460 3.28 3.42 -15.43
CA LEU A 460 1.94 3.51 -16.03
C LEU A 460 1.34 4.92 -15.96
N GLU A 461 1.55 5.63 -14.84
CA GLU A 461 1.07 7.00 -14.66
C GLU A 461 1.85 8.02 -15.49
N ILE A 462 3.16 7.79 -15.72
CA ILE A 462 4.01 8.68 -16.53
C ILE A 462 3.56 8.70 -18.00
N GLN A 463 3.09 7.57 -18.54
CA GLN A 463 2.65 7.48 -19.95
C GLN A 463 1.32 6.68 -20.06
N PRO A 464 0.20 7.26 -19.62
CA PRO A 464 -1.10 6.57 -19.63
C PRO A 464 -1.65 6.30 -21.04
N GLN A 465 -1.21 7.05 -22.05
CA GLN A 465 -1.59 7.00 -23.47
C GLN A 465 -3.00 7.54 -23.79
N THR A 466 -3.91 7.51 -22.85
CA THR A 466 -5.27 8.08 -22.99
C THR A 466 -5.71 8.69 -21.67
N THR A 467 -6.48 9.76 -21.73
CA THR A 467 -7.09 10.41 -20.56
C THR A 467 -8.17 9.52 -19.89
N LEU A 468 -8.59 8.46 -20.57
CA LEU A 468 -9.51 7.47 -20.01
C LEU A 468 -8.80 6.41 -19.15
N TRP A 469 -7.47 6.31 -19.22
CA TRP A 469 -6.70 5.39 -18.38
C TRP A 469 -6.61 5.92 -16.95
N ASN A 470 -6.97 5.09 -16.00
CA ASN A 470 -6.78 5.32 -14.59
C ASN A 470 -6.23 4.03 -13.97
N THR A 471 -4.96 4.03 -13.62
CA THR A 471 -4.25 2.84 -13.11
C THR A 471 -4.88 2.28 -11.85
N TRP A 472 -5.32 3.13 -10.93
CA TRP A 472 -6.02 2.71 -9.71
C TRP A 472 -7.34 2.01 -10.06
N ALA A 473 -8.20 2.64 -10.84
CA ALA A 473 -9.48 2.07 -11.20
C ALA A 473 -9.30 0.74 -11.95
N TYR A 474 -8.31 0.66 -12.85
CA TYR A 474 -7.99 -0.55 -13.59
C TYR A 474 -7.57 -1.69 -12.65
N ARG A 475 -6.62 -1.45 -11.75
CA ARG A 475 -6.11 -2.45 -10.82
C ARG A 475 -7.19 -2.85 -9.79
N ASN A 476 -7.95 -1.89 -9.26
CA ASN A 476 -9.05 -2.15 -8.33
C ASN A 476 -10.15 -3.00 -8.97
N GLY A 477 -10.39 -2.87 -10.27
CA GLY A 477 -11.31 -3.75 -11.00
C GLY A 477 -10.94 -5.23 -10.85
N TYR A 478 -9.66 -5.57 -10.95
CA TYR A 478 -9.18 -6.94 -10.77
C TYR A 478 -9.14 -7.37 -9.30
N THR A 479 -8.83 -6.46 -8.37
CA THR A 479 -8.93 -6.72 -6.94
C THR A 479 -10.36 -7.13 -6.56
N LEU A 480 -11.35 -6.38 -7.06
CA LEU A 480 -12.77 -6.67 -6.83
C LEU A 480 -13.22 -7.94 -7.59
N ALA A 481 -12.66 -8.22 -8.78
CA ALA A 481 -12.96 -9.46 -9.49
C ALA A 481 -12.53 -10.70 -8.68
N VAL A 482 -11.33 -10.67 -8.08
CA VAL A 482 -10.86 -11.71 -7.15
C VAL A 482 -11.75 -11.76 -5.91
N GLN A 483 -12.10 -10.61 -5.32
CA GLN A 483 -12.98 -10.52 -4.14
C GLN A 483 -14.30 -11.27 -4.35
N THR A 484 -14.94 -11.15 -5.53
CA THR A 484 -16.24 -11.81 -5.81
C THR A 484 -16.17 -13.33 -5.82
N THR A 485 -14.97 -13.92 -5.88
CA THR A 485 -14.77 -15.37 -5.76
C THR A 485 -14.67 -15.85 -4.30
N GLY A 486 -14.61 -14.93 -3.34
CA GLY A 486 -14.32 -15.20 -1.93
C GLY A 486 -12.86 -15.65 -1.69
N ALA A 487 -11.95 -15.41 -2.62
CA ALA A 487 -10.55 -15.78 -2.47
C ALA A 487 -9.82 -14.86 -1.50
N PRO A 488 -9.11 -15.39 -0.52
CA PRO A 488 -8.11 -14.63 0.23
C PRO A 488 -7.02 -14.13 -0.72
N MET A 489 -6.46 -12.96 -0.45
CA MET A 489 -5.50 -12.33 -1.36
C MET A 489 -4.36 -11.64 -0.57
N ASP A 490 -3.14 -11.75 -1.11
CA ASP A 490 -1.97 -10.96 -0.71
C ASP A 490 -1.43 -10.18 -1.91
N PHE A 491 -1.06 -8.92 -1.70
CA PHE A 491 -0.25 -8.19 -2.66
C PHE A 491 1.21 -8.56 -2.46
N ILE A 492 1.82 -9.15 -3.46
CA ILE A 492 3.15 -9.74 -3.38
C ILE A 492 4.13 -9.07 -4.33
N ALA A 493 5.41 -9.11 -3.99
CA ALA A 493 6.49 -8.62 -4.83
C ALA A 493 7.07 -9.71 -5.74
N GLU A 494 7.93 -9.33 -6.67
CA GLU A 494 8.57 -10.25 -7.60
C GLU A 494 9.45 -11.31 -6.92
N ASP A 495 10.06 -10.99 -5.78
CA ASP A 495 10.91 -11.87 -4.99
C ASP A 495 10.13 -12.85 -4.09
N SER A 496 8.83 -12.61 -3.87
CA SER A 496 7.97 -13.47 -3.04
C SER A 496 7.92 -14.91 -3.56
N ASP A 497 7.70 -15.87 -2.66
CA ASP A 497 7.50 -17.28 -3.02
C ASP A 497 6.12 -17.50 -3.64
N PHE A 498 6.07 -17.64 -4.97
CA PHE A 498 4.83 -17.85 -5.72
C PHE A 498 4.17 -19.20 -5.45
N SER A 499 4.91 -20.22 -4.99
CA SER A 499 4.37 -21.55 -4.73
C SER A 499 3.30 -21.60 -3.63
N ARG A 500 3.23 -20.55 -2.82
CA ARG A 500 2.22 -20.39 -1.77
C ARG A 500 0.83 -20.07 -2.30
N TYR A 501 0.72 -19.66 -3.56
CA TYR A 501 -0.51 -19.16 -4.17
C TYR A 501 -0.89 -20.04 -5.36
N PRO A 502 -2.02 -20.77 -5.31
CA PRO A 502 -2.53 -21.50 -6.46
C PRO A 502 -2.81 -20.60 -7.68
N PHE A 503 -3.18 -19.34 -7.41
CA PHE A 503 -3.50 -18.35 -8.43
C PHE A 503 -2.59 -17.11 -8.27
N LEU A 504 -2.08 -16.61 -9.40
CA LEU A 504 -1.42 -15.31 -9.49
C LEU A 504 -2.14 -14.42 -10.48
N ILE A 505 -2.27 -13.15 -10.12
CA ILE A 505 -2.77 -12.12 -11.03
C ILE A 505 -1.78 -10.94 -11.07
N ALA A 506 -1.48 -10.46 -12.28
CA ALA A 506 -0.55 -9.36 -12.51
C ALA A 506 -1.18 -8.30 -13.43
N PRO A 507 -2.07 -7.44 -12.90
CA PRO A 507 -2.80 -6.46 -13.71
C PRO A 507 -1.90 -5.34 -14.20
N ALA A 508 -1.90 -5.10 -15.52
CA ALA A 508 -1.11 -4.09 -16.20
C ALA A 508 0.37 -4.09 -15.72
N TYR A 509 0.97 -5.27 -15.60
CA TYR A 509 2.35 -5.39 -15.13
C TYR A 509 3.32 -5.04 -16.25
N GLN A 510 3.44 -3.73 -16.53
CA GLN A 510 4.04 -3.19 -17.74
C GLN A 510 5.55 -3.51 -17.84
N MET A 511 6.28 -3.40 -16.72
CA MET A 511 7.73 -3.63 -16.70
C MET A 511 8.02 -5.07 -16.30
N VAL A 512 8.59 -5.84 -17.22
CA VAL A 512 8.87 -7.27 -17.01
C VAL A 512 10.32 -7.59 -17.36
N SER A 513 11.04 -8.15 -16.37
CA SER A 513 12.39 -8.65 -16.56
C SER A 513 12.40 -10.06 -17.13
N PRO A 514 13.49 -10.50 -17.82
CA PRO A 514 13.66 -11.89 -18.21
C PRO A 514 13.62 -12.88 -17.03
N ALA A 515 14.08 -12.43 -15.85
CA ALA A 515 14.06 -13.22 -14.62
C ALA A 515 12.61 -13.45 -14.14
N LEU A 516 11.76 -12.42 -14.18
CA LEU A 516 10.35 -12.54 -13.83
C LEU A 516 9.58 -13.43 -14.80
N THR A 517 9.79 -13.27 -16.11
CA THR A 517 9.20 -14.17 -17.12
C THR A 517 9.57 -15.63 -16.87
N ALA A 518 10.85 -15.91 -16.59
CA ALA A 518 11.30 -17.26 -16.27
C ALA A 518 10.69 -17.79 -14.96
N LYS A 519 10.47 -16.92 -13.97
CA LYS A 519 9.81 -17.28 -12.71
C LYS A 519 8.32 -17.59 -12.93
N TRP A 520 7.60 -16.79 -13.69
CA TRP A 520 6.21 -17.05 -14.09
C TRP A 520 6.07 -18.37 -14.84
N LYS A 521 6.97 -18.63 -15.82
CA LYS A 521 6.96 -19.87 -16.57
C LYS A 521 7.10 -21.09 -15.65
N ARG A 522 8.09 -21.10 -14.76
CA ARG A 522 8.27 -22.20 -13.79
C ARG A 522 7.06 -22.39 -12.88
N TYR A 523 6.50 -21.30 -12.37
CA TYR A 523 5.32 -21.32 -11.54
C TYR A 523 4.14 -22.01 -12.23
N VAL A 524 3.87 -21.66 -13.49
CA VAL A 524 2.77 -22.24 -14.28
C VAL A 524 3.08 -23.71 -14.64
N GLU A 525 4.30 -24.03 -15.06
CA GLU A 525 4.70 -25.40 -15.36
C GLU A 525 4.51 -26.36 -14.17
N GLN A 526 4.64 -25.84 -12.95
CA GLN A 526 4.45 -26.58 -11.70
C GLN A 526 2.97 -26.70 -11.25
N GLY A 527 2.04 -26.05 -11.93
CA GLY A 527 0.61 -26.17 -11.67
C GLY A 527 -0.09 -24.88 -11.25
N GLY A 528 0.63 -23.75 -11.18
CA GLY A 528 0.04 -22.45 -10.88
C GLY A 528 -0.82 -21.90 -12.02
N HIS A 529 -1.80 -21.07 -11.69
CA HIS A 529 -2.68 -20.40 -12.65
C HIS A 529 -2.36 -18.91 -12.69
N LEU A 530 -1.82 -18.42 -13.82
CA LEU A 530 -1.37 -17.05 -14.00
C LEU A 530 -2.36 -16.26 -14.85
N ILE A 531 -2.79 -15.10 -14.35
CA ILE A 531 -3.64 -14.15 -15.08
C ILE A 531 -2.80 -12.91 -15.36
N LEU A 532 -2.57 -12.62 -16.63
CA LEU A 532 -1.95 -11.41 -17.14
C LEU A 532 -3.01 -10.54 -17.80
N THR A 533 -2.78 -9.24 -17.84
CA THR A 533 -3.77 -8.31 -18.40
C THR A 533 -3.14 -7.29 -19.35
N SER A 534 -3.97 -6.45 -19.93
CA SER A 534 -3.55 -5.37 -20.86
C SER A 534 -2.27 -4.66 -20.38
N ARG A 535 -1.40 -4.31 -21.31
CA ARG A 535 -0.13 -3.60 -21.08
C ARG A 535 0.94 -4.42 -20.36
N THR A 536 0.70 -5.66 -19.94
CA THR A 536 1.71 -6.50 -19.27
C THR A 536 2.87 -6.83 -20.23
N GLY A 537 4.13 -6.60 -19.79
CA GLY A 537 5.33 -6.98 -20.55
C GLY A 537 5.70 -6.03 -21.70
N GLN A 538 5.17 -4.83 -21.73
CA GLN A 538 5.53 -3.84 -22.75
C GLN A 538 6.94 -3.29 -22.59
N LYS A 539 7.44 -3.17 -21.36
CA LYS A 539 8.70 -2.47 -21.03
C LYS A 539 9.63 -3.31 -20.17
N ASN A 540 10.91 -2.97 -20.21
CA ASN A 540 11.95 -3.49 -19.31
C ASN A 540 11.99 -2.66 -17.99
N GLU A 541 12.92 -3.01 -17.09
CA GLU A 541 13.07 -2.37 -15.77
C GLU A 541 13.50 -0.88 -15.84
N LEU A 542 13.93 -0.41 -17.02
CA LEU A 542 14.25 0.99 -17.27
C LEU A 542 13.05 1.78 -17.81
N GLY A 543 11.88 1.16 -17.96
CA GLY A 543 10.72 1.78 -18.59
C GLY A 543 10.86 1.93 -20.11
N GLN A 544 11.72 1.14 -20.76
CA GLN A 544 11.98 1.17 -22.20
C GLN A 544 11.30 -0.02 -22.89
N PHE A 545 10.83 0.18 -24.11
CA PHE A 545 10.43 -0.95 -24.96
C PHE A 545 11.65 -1.82 -25.28
N PRO A 546 11.58 -3.14 -25.11
CA PRO A 546 12.62 -4.05 -25.56
C PRO A 546 12.66 -4.07 -27.11
N GLU A 547 13.84 -4.32 -27.68
CA GLU A 547 13.95 -4.56 -29.12
C GLU A 547 13.24 -5.87 -29.47
N GLY A 548 12.41 -5.85 -30.53
CA GLY A 548 11.66 -7.01 -30.97
C GLY A 548 10.18 -6.73 -31.24
N PRO A 549 9.35 -7.78 -31.38
CA PRO A 549 7.90 -7.61 -31.51
C PRO A 549 7.28 -7.05 -30.24
N TRP A 550 6.06 -6.49 -30.36
CA TRP A 550 5.31 -6.05 -29.21
C TRP A 550 5.18 -7.17 -28.16
N TYR A 551 5.38 -6.83 -26.88
CA TYR A 551 5.28 -7.77 -25.76
C TYR A 551 6.29 -8.93 -25.80
N ALA A 552 7.41 -8.77 -26.52
CA ALA A 552 8.45 -9.79 -26.68
C ALA A 552 8.77 -10.59 -25.40
N PRO A 553 8.86 -9.99 -24.20
CA PRO A 553 9.17 -10.73 -22.99
C PRO A 553 8.16 -11.82 -22.61
N ILE A 554 6.91 -11.72 -23.05
CA ILE A 554 5.84 -12.65 -22.61
C ILE A 554 5.17 -13.45 -23.72
N LEU A 555 5.49 -13.23 -25.01
CA LEU A 555 4.81 -13.89 -26.13
C LEU A 555 4.79 -15.41 -26.03
N ASP A 556 5.94 -16.02 -25.69
CA ASP A 556 6.05 -17.46 -25.52
C ASP A 556 5.31 -17.98 -24.28
N LEU A 557 5.15 -17.14 -23.26
CA LEU A 557 4.41 -17.47 -22.06
C LEU A 557 2.91 -17.47 -22.31
N ILE A 558 2.37 -16.42 -22.94
CA ILE A 558 0.93 -16.28 -23.24
C ILE A 558 0.50 -17.17 -24.42
N GLY A 559 1.39 -17.46 -25.36
CA GLY A 559 1.09 -18.23 -26.57
C GLY A 559 0.34 -17.45 -27.62
N ASP A 560 0.53 -16.14 -27.63
CA ASP A 560 -0.05 -15.22 -28.62
C ASP A 560 1.06 -14.41 -29.30
N ASP A 561 0.80 -13.91 -30.49
CA ASP A 561 1.45 -12.74 -31.05
C ASP A 561 0.59 -11.52 -30.76
N VAL A 562 1.20 -10.36 -30.58
CA VAL A 562 0.49 -9.09 -30.36
C VAL A 562 0.71 -8.21 -31.57
N ASP A 563 -0.36 -8.00 -32.34
CA ASP A 563 -0.29 -7.21 -33.59
C ASP A 563 -0.17 -5.70 -33.33
N GLY A 564 -0.57 -5.26 -32.14
CA GLY A 564 -0.55 -3.87 -31.69
C GLY A 564 -1.53 -3.65 -30.55
N PHE A 565 -1.77 -2.40 -30.23
CA PHE A 565 -2.76 -1.99 -29.24
C PHE A 565 -3.55 -0.79 -29.74
N ASP A 566 -4.76 -0.61 -29.22
CA ASP A 566 -5.64 0.50 -29.57
C ASP A 566 -6.35 1.08 -28.33
N MET A 567 -6.82 2.30 -28.46
CA MET A 567 -7.67 3.01 -27.52
C MET A 567 -8.60 3.92 -28.29
N LEU A 568 -9.85 4.02 -27.84
CA LEU A 568 -10.89 4.73 -28.58
C LEU A 568 -11.14 6.12 -28.01
N PRO A 569 -11.40 7.13 -28.87
CA PRO A 569 -11.93 8.40 -28.38
C PRO A 569 -13.36 8.18 -27.83
N PRO A 570 -13.83 9.05 -26.92
CA PRO A 570 -15.19 8.92 -26.35
C PRO A 570 -16.34 8.97 -27.38
N SER A 571 -16.04 9.35 -28.63
CA SER A 571 -17.02 9.41 -29.73
C SER A 571 -17.09 8.13 -30.58
N ALA A 572 -16.25 7.14 -30.30
CA ALA A 572 -16.23 5.86 -31.02
C ALA A 572 -16.57 4.73 -30.06
N ASP A 573 -17.47 3.88 -30.46
CA ASP A 573 -17.85 2.71 -29.68
C ASP A 573 -17.01 1.49 -30.10
N GLY A 574 -16.56 0.68 -29.14
CA GLY A 574 -15.88 -0.59 -29.35
C GLY A 574 -16.63 -1.72 -28.67
N GLU A 575 -16.71 -2.87 -29.33
CA GLU A 575 -17.41 -4.06 -28.83
C GLU A 575 -16.50 -5.28 -28.76
N VAL A 576 -16.62 -6.03 -27.67
CA VAL A 576 -16.01 -7.35 -27.46
C VAL A 576 -17.10 -8.38 -27.16
N LYS A 577 -17.00 -9.56 -27.79
CA LYS A 577 -17.91 -10.69 -27.58
C LYS A 577 -17.25 -11.82 -26.81
N ALA A 578 -17.96 -12.31 -25.78
CA ALA A 578 -17.60 -13.49 -25.01
C ALA A 578 -18.87 -14.19 -24.50
N ASP A 579 -18.94 -15.51 -24.58
CA ASP A 579 -20.06 -16.34 -24.05
C ASP A 579 -21.45 -15.84 -24.45
N GLY A 580 -21.59 -15.35 -25.69
CA GLY A 580 -22.84 -14.83 -26.23
C GLY A 580 -23.24 -13.44 -25.75
N LYS A 581 -22.41 -12.78 -24.96
CA LYS A 581 -22.59 -11.39 -24.50
C LYS A 581 -21.70 -10.44 -25.29
N THR A 582 -22.11 -9.19 -25.34
CA THR A 582 -21.33 -8.07 -25.92
C THR A 582 -21.02 -7.08 -24.81
N HIS A 583 -19.76 -6.63 -24.75
CA HIS A 583 -19.24 -5.66 -23.78
C HIS A 583 -18.66 -4.46 -24.52
N ALA A 584 -18.94 -3.27 -24.05
CA ALA A 584 -18.35 -2.03 -24.58
C ALA A 584 -16.94 -1.81 -24.00
N TRP A 585 -16.05 -1.19 -24.80
CA TRP A 585 -14.71 -0.83 -24.36
C TRP A 585 -14.23 0.46 -25.04
N HIS A 586 -13.38 1.23 -24.33
CA HIS A 586 -12.76 2.45 -24.85
C HIS A 586 -11.28 2.61 -24.42
N ARG A 587 -10.91 2.06 -23.26
CA ARG A 587 -9.66 2.43 -22.60
C ARG A 587 -8.43 1.81 -23.21
N TRP A 588 -8.47 0.51 -23.50
CA TRP A 588 -7.33 -0.24 -23.98
C TRP A 588 -7.74 -1.56 -24.63
N ALA A 589 -7.10 -1.88 -25.76
CA ALA A 589 -7.24 -3.15 -26.45
C ALA A 589 -5.87 -3.61 -26.97
N ASP A 590 -5.36 -4.75 -26.49
CA ASP A 590 -4.26 -5.48 -27.12
C ASP A 590 -4.84 -6.42 -28.18
N ILE A 591 -4.34 -6.32 -29.40
CA ILE A 591 -4.84 -7.10 -30.54
C ILE A 591 -4.06 -8.41 -30.60
N LEU A 592 -4.68 -9.52 -30.13
CA LEU A 592 -4.03 -10.79 -29.98
C LEU A 592 -4.24 -11.70 -31.21
N THR A 593 -3.19 -12.42 -31.58
CA THR A 593 -3.24 -13.47 -32.59
C THR A 593 -2.77 -14.79 -31.95
N PRO A 594 -3.71 -15.70 -31.60
CA PRO A 594 -3.41 -16.93 -30.90
C PRO A 594 -2.52 -17.88 -31.71
N ARG A 595 -1.50 -18.41 -31.06
CA ARG A 595 -0.66 -19.49 -31.59
C ARG A 595 -1.31 -20.87 -31.36
N PRO A 596 -0.87 -21.93 -32.07
CA PRO A 596 -1.41 -23.28 -31.85
C PRO A 596 -1.40 -23.70 -30.38
N GLY A 597 -2.54 -24.16 -29.86
CA GLY A 597 -2.70 -24.58 -28.47
C GLY A 597 -3.19 -23.51 -27.52
N THR A 598 -3.47 -22.30 -28.01
CA THR A 598 -4.09 -21.19 -27.27
C THR A 598 -5.58 -21.11 -27.62
N GLU A 599 -6.45 -21.10 -26.62
CA GLU A 599 -7.89 -20.99 -26.71
C GLU A 599 -8.32 -19.51 -26.63
N VAL A 600 -9.26 -19.09 -27.46
CA VAL A 600 -9.84 -17.74 -27.46
C VAL A 600 -11.02 -17.70 -26.50
N LEU A 601 -10.97 -16.75 -25.56
CA LEU A 601 -12.03 -16.50 -24.58
C LEU A 601 -12.95 -15.34 -24.99
N ALA A 602 -12.40 -14.33 -25.67
CA ALA A 602 -13.15 -13.16 -26.14
C ALA A 602 -12.58 -12.67 -27.49
N THR A 603 -13.44 -12.09 -28.34
CA THR A 603 -13.06 -11.54 -29.64
C THR A 603 -13.60 -10.15 -29.85
N TYR A 604 -12.82 -9.28 -30.51
CA TYR A 604 -13.31 -7.98 -30.98
C TYR A 604 -14.42 -8.16 -32.02
N ALA A 605 -15.48 -7.38 -31.91
CA ALA A 605 -16.66 -7.51 -32.78
C ALA A 605 -16.65 -6.51 -33.95
N ASP A 606 -15.88 -5.45 -33.84
CA ASP A 606 -15.87 -4.29 -34.71
C ASP A 606 -14.46 -3.79 -35.02
N HIS A 607 -14.35 -2.67 -35.69
CA HIS A 607 -13.14 -2.04 -36.20
C HIS A 607 -12.36 -2.92 -37.18
N TYR A 608 -11.15 -2.48 -37.59
CA TYR A 608 -10.32 -3.20 -38.57
C TYR A 608 -9.71 -4.52 -38.05
N TYR A 609 -9.81 -4.75 -36.74
CA TYR A 609 -9.36 -5.98 -36.07
C TYR A 609 -10.54 -6.88 -35.64
N ALA A 610 -11.73 -6.67 -36.18
CA ALA A 610 -12.86 -7.55 -35.90
C ALA A 610 -12.50 -9.04 -36.14
N GLY A 611 -12.85 -9.89 -35.17
CA GLY A 611 -12.51 -11.31 -35.17
C GLY A 611 -11.14 -11.66 -34.57
N LYS A 612 -10.26 -10.69 -34.26
CA LYS A 612 -9.05 -10.92 -33.48
C LYS A 612 -9.40 -11.21 -32.04
N ALA A 613 -8.52 -11.93 -31.34
CA ALA A 613 -8.72 -12.24 -29.93
C ALA A 613 -8.50 -11.02 -29.03
N ALA A 614 -9.38 -10.87 -28.05
CA ALA A 614 -9.31 -9.88 -26.99
C ALA A 614 -8.90 -10.50 -25.65
N ALA A 615 -9.16 -11.80 -25.47
CA ALA A 615 -8.66 -12.56 -24.33
C ALA A 615 -8.42 -14.02 -24.74
N THR A 616 -7.39 -14.63 -24.14
CA THR A 616 -6.96 -15.99 -24.47
C THR A 616 -6.56 -16.76 -23.21
N THR A 617 -6.52 -18.09 -23.32
CA THR A 617 -5.95 -18.95 -22.29
C THR A 617 -5.22 -20.14 -22.91
N ARG A 618 -4.17 -20.61 -22.24
CA ARG A 618 -3.47 -21.83 -22.66
C ARG A 618 -3.01 -22.66 -21.47
N LYS A 619 -2.88 -23.94 -21.70
CA LYS A 619 -2.20 -24.85 -20.78
C LYS A 619 -0.69 -24.78 -21.01
N LEU A 620 0.06 -24.68 -19.91
CA LEU A 620 1.53 -24.72 -19.91
C LEU A 620 2.00 -25.60 -18.76
N GLY A 621 2.56 -26.80 -19.08
CA GLY A 621 2.85 -27.78 -18.04
C GLY A 621 1.58 -28.25 -17.32
N ASN A 622 1.58 -28.13 -16.01
CA ASN A 622 0.42 -28.52 -15.16
C ASN A 622 -0.55 -27.36 -14.89
N GLY A 623 -0.18 -26.11 -15.18
CA GLY A 623 -0.98 -24.93 -14.93
C GLY A 623 -1.52 -24.28 -16.21
N THR A 624 -2.00 -23.04 -16.07
CA THR A 624 -2.55 -22.23 -17.17
C THR A 624 -2.03 -20.80 -17.15
N VAL A 625 -1.94 -20.20 -18.33
CA VAL A 625 -1.77 -18.75 -18.49
C VAL A 625 -3.00 -18.20 -19.19
N THR A 626 -3.58 -17.16 -18.62
CA THR A 626 -4.70 -16.43 -19.21
C THR A 626 -4.26 -14.98 -19.46
N MET A 627 -4.48 -14.49 -20.68
CA MET A 627 -4.23 -13.10 -21.05
C MET A 627 -5.57 -12.39 -21.30
N ILE A 628 -5.81 -11.29 -20.61
CA ILE A 628 -6.96 -10.42 -20.79
C ILE A 628 -6.47 -9.13 -21.44
N GLY A 629 -6.53 -9.04 -22.77
CA GLY A 629 -5.95 -7.96 -23.54
C GLY A 629 -6.84 -6.72 -23.70
N VAL A 630 -8.05 -6.73 -23.13
CA VAL A 630 -9.00 -5.61 -23.25
C VAL A 630 -9.41 -5.08 -21.89
N SER A 631 -9.68 -3.78 -21.82
CA SER A 631 -10.30 -3.14 -20.66
C SER A 631 -11.71 -2.67 -21.01
N THR A 632 -12.72 -3.44 -20.57
CA THR A 632 -14.12 -3.10 -20.78
C THR A 632 -14.58 -1.96 -19.86
N ASP A 633 -15.66 -1.28 -20.26
CA ASP A 633 -16.10 -0.09 -19.52
C ASP A 633 -16.71 -0.43 -18.17
N ASP A 634 -17.39 -1.58 -18.08
CA ASP A 634 -18.06 -2.07 -16.87
C ASP A 634 -17.25 -3.11 -16.07
N GLY A 635 -16.17 -3.66 -16.65
CA GLY A 635 -15.32 -4.69 -16.03
C GLY A 635 -16.00 -6.07 -15.87
N GLU A 636 -17.19 -6.26 -16.49
CA GLU A 636 -17.95 -7.52 -16.36
C GLU A 636 -17.25 -8.68 -17.09
N LEU A 637 -16.65 -8.42 -18.24
CA LEU A 637 -15.88 -9.42 -18.98
C LEU A 637 -14.67 -9.90 -18.18
N GLU A 638 -13.89 -8.97 -17.66
CA GLU A 638 -12.70 -9.26 -16.85
C GLU A 638 -13.07 -10.10 -15.62
N ARG A 639 -14.14 -9.70 -14.93
CA ARG A 639 -14.68 -10.44 -13.78
C ARG A 639 -15.10 -11.87 -14.16
N ALA A 640 -15.81 -12.03 -15.28
CA ALA A 640 -16.24 -13.34 -15.75
C ALA A 640 -15.05 -14.23 -16.10
N ILE A 641 -14.01 -13.69 -16.76
CA ILE A 641 -12.80 -14.43 -17.11
C ILE A 641 -12.01 -14.81 -15.84
N VAL A 642 -11.79 -13.89 -14.92
CA VAL A 642 -11.12 -14.19 -13.64
C VAL A 642 -11.83 -15.35 -12.94
N ARG A 643 -13.15 -15.29 -12.76
CA ARG A 643 -13.94 -16.36 -12.15
C ARG A 643 -13.78 -17.69 -12.89
N SER A 644 -13.79 -17.67 -14.23
CA SER A 644 -13.66 -18.87 -15.07
C SER A 644 -12.31 -19.58 -14.86
N VAL A 645 -11.23 -18.84 -14.55
CA VAL A 645 -9.90 -19.44 -14.27
C VAL A 645 -9.95 -20.34 -13.05
N TYR A 646 -10.60 -19.91 -11.95
CA TYR A 646 -10.76 -20.75 -10.75
C TYR A 646 -11.64 -21.98 -11.04
N GLN A 647 -12.74 -21.79 -11.74
CA GLN A 647 -13.67 -22.88 -12.09
C GLN A 647 -13.01 -23.93 -13.01
N ARG A 648 -12.23 -23.49 -14.00
CA ARG A 648 -11.48 -24.38 -14.91
C ARG A 648 -10.37 -25.14 -14.17
N ALA A 649 -9.83 -24.58 -13.09
CA ALA A 649 -8.90 -25.26 -12.20
C ALA A 649 -9.60 -26.26 -11.25
N GLY A 650 -10.93 -26.38 -11.31
CA GLY A 650 -11.71 -27.28 -10.45
C GLY A 650 -11.87 -26.75 -9.02
N VAL A 651 -11.62 -25.47 -8.78
CA VAL A 651 -11.72 -24.84 -7.46
C VAL A 651 -13.10 -24.23 -7.29
N ALA A 652 -13.76 -24.59 -6.19
CA ALA A 652 -15.04 -23.99 -5.82
C ALA A 652 -14.84 -22.53 -5.41
N ILE A 653 -15.68 -21.65 -5.96
CA ILE A 653 -15.70 -20.23 -5.65
C ILE A 653 -17.04 -19.86 -4.99
N GLU A 654 -17.01 -18.76 -4.25
CA GLU A 654 -18.23 -18.10 -3.80
C GLU A 654 -18.78 -17.20 -4.91
N ASP A 655 -20.05 -16.84 -4.82
CA ASP A 655 -20.69 -15.88 -5.72
C ASP A 655 -21.08 -14.64 -4.94
N LEU A 656 -20.04 -13.88 -4.54
CA LEU A 656 -20.23 -12.69 -3.72
C LEU A 656 -20.50 -11.46 -4.60
N PRO A 657 -21.44 -10.60 -4.20
CA PRO A 657 -21.54 -9.27 -4.80
C PRO A 657 -20.28 -8.45 -4.55
N THR A 658 -20.00 -7.51 -5.45
CA THR A 658 -18.98 -6.50 -5.21
C THR A 658 -19.23 -5.78 -3.89
N GLY A 659 -18.21 -5.72 -3.04
CA GLY A 659 -18.28 -5.05 -1.74
C GLY A 659 -18.80 -5.92 -0.59
N VAL A 660 -19.04 -7.21 -0.80
CA VAL A 660 -19.26 -8.18 0.28
C VAL A 660 -17.99 -9.01 0.45
N PHE A 661 -17.34 -8.90 1.60
CA PHE A 661 -16.06 -9.55 1.87
C PHE A 661 -16.19 -10.71 2.82
N HIS A 662 -15.54 -11.82 2.49
CA HIS A 662 -15.38 -12.98 3.33
C HIS A 662 -13.96 -12.99 3.90
N GLY A 663 -13.83 -12.96 5.22
CA GLY A 663 -12.58 -13.10 5.96
C GLY A 663 -12.60 -14.35 6.83
N TRP A 664 -11.41 -14.78 7.28
CA TRP A 664 -11.27 -15.89 8.23
C TRP A 664 -10.15 -15.59 9.21
N ARG A 665 -10.40 -15.83 10.50
CA ARG A 665 -9.38 -15.68 11.56
C ARG A 665 -9.67 -16.59 12.74
N GLY A 666 -8.65 -17.37 13.18
CA GLY A 666 -8.68 -18.12 14.43
C GLY A 666 -9.85 -19.11 14.57
N GLY A 667 -10.29 -19.74 13.47
CA GLY A 667 -11.39 -20.70 13.46
C GLY A 667 -12.77 -20.10 13.22
N TYR A 668 -12.87 -18.78 12.97
CA TYR A 668 -14.11 -18.08 12.67
C TYR A 668 -14.11 -17.53 11.26
N ASP A 669 -15.27 -17.58 10.63
CA ASP A 669 -15.57 -16.90 9.37
C ASP A 669 -16.24 -15.56 9.66
N PHE A 670 -15.94 -14.58 8.84
CA PHE A 670 -16.45 -13.20 8.96
C PHE A 670 -16.96 -12.73 7.60
N MET A 671 -18.11 -12.09 7.59
CA MET A 671 -18.59 -11.41 6.39
C MET A 671 -18.98 -10.00 6.71
N VAL A 672 -18.53 -9.06 5.86
CA VAL A 672 -18.84 -7.63 5.98
C VAL A 672 -19.38 -7.10 4.66
N SER A 673 -20.31 -6.15 4.70
CA SER A 673 -21.00 -5.64 3.51
C SER A 673 -20.85 -4.13 3.36
N TYR A 674 -20.11 -3.72 2.34
CA TYR A 674 -20.12 -2.35 1.80
C TYR A 674 -21.23 -2.15 0.75
N ASN A 675 -22.00 -3.18 0.46
CA ASN A 675 -23.09 -3.11 -0.52
C ASN A 675 -24.24 -2.29 0.07
N PRO A 676 -24.82 -1.32 -0.68
CA PRO A 676 -25.96 -0.53 -0.21
C PRO A 676 -27.29 -1.33 -0.14
N LYS A 677 -27.29 -2.56 -0.64
CA LYS A 677 -28.45 -3.45 -0.61
C LYS A 677 -28.18 -4.66 0.29
N PRO A 678 -29.21 -5.17 0.98
CA PRO A 678 -29.09 -6.42 1.72
C PRO A 678 -28.65 -7.58 0.82
N PHE A 679 -27.81 -8.46 1.37
CA PHE A 679 -27.32 -9.66 0.72
C PHE A 679 -27.72 -10.91 1.53
N ASP A 680 -28.32 -11.87 0.86
CA ASP A 680 -28.67 -13.14 1.47
C ASP A 680 -27.61 -14.19 1.18
N LEU A 681 -27.13 -14.85 2.24
CA LEU A 681 -26.10 -15.87 2.19
C LEU A 681 -26.62 -17.19 2.70
N GLN A 682 -26.34 -18.27 1.97
CA GLN A 682 -26.57 -19.62 2.45
C GLN A 682 -25.37 -20.07 3.29
N LEU A 683 -25.54 -20.13 4.60
CA LEU A 683 -24.51 -20.66 5.50
C LEU A 683 -24.43 -22.20 5.40
N PRO A 684 -23.24 -22.80 5.66
CA PRO A 684 -23.15 -24.25 5.86
C PRO A 684 -24.14 -24.74 6.92
N ALA A 685 -24.68 -25.95 6.73
CA ALA A 685 -25.68 -26.51 7.66
C ALA A 685 -25.20 -26.62 9.11
N ALA A 686 -23.88 -26.76 9.32
CA ALA A 686 -23.23 -26.83 10.63
C ALA A 686 -22.72 -25.46 11.13
N ALA A 687 -23.00 -24.37 10.42
CA ALA A 687 -22.58 -23.06 10.84
C ALA A 687 -23.34 -22.59 12.07
N HIS A 688 -22.59 -22.17 13.09
CA HIS A 688 -23.13 -21.54 14.29
C HIS A 688 -22.86 -20.03 14.22
N VAL A 689 -23.91 -19.22 14.08
CA VAL A 689 -23.81 -17.76 14.07
C VAL A 689 -23.48 -17.27 15.47
N VAL A 690 -22.38 -16.52 15.58
CA VAL A 690 -21.87 -15.93 16.84
C VAL A 690 -22.34 -14.49 16.98
N ASP A 691 -22.36 -13.74 15.87
CA ASP A 691 -22.80 -12.36 15.84
C ASP A 691 -23.33 -11.99 14.44
N GLY A 692 -24.27 -11.03 14.40
CA GLY A 692 -24.94 -10.58 13.19
C GLY A 692 -26.17 -11.40 12.82
N GLN A 693 -26.77 -11.07 11.69
CA GLN A 693 -27.99 -11.72 11.18
C GLN A 693 -28.06 -11.70 9.65
N LEU A 694 -28.85 -12.59 9.09
CA LEU A 694 -29.20 -12.63 7.67
C LEU A 694 -30.64 -12.12 7.43
N PRO A 695 -30.91 -11.48 6.29
CA PRO A 695 -29.94 -11.08 5.25
C PRO A 695 -28.94 -10.06 5.79
N LEU A 696 -27.70 -10.08 5.27
CA LEU A 696 -26.64 -9.16 5.66
C LEU A 696 -26.97 -7.74 5.17
N ALA A 697 -27.24 -6.84 6.09
CA ALA A 697 -27.64 -5.45 5.80
C ALA A 697 -26.48 -4.62 5.23
N PRO A 698 -26.73 -3.44 4.64
CA PRO A 698 -25.69 -2.43 4.40
C PRO A 698 -24.91 -2.10 5.70
N ALA A 699 -23.61 -1.98 5.60
CA ALA A 699 -22.68 -1.88 6.75
C ALA A 699 -22.84 -3.05 7.77
N GLY A 700 -23.39 -4.18 7.33
CA GLY A 700 -23.62 -5.36 8.16
C GLY A 700 -22.36 -6.16 8.40
N VAL A 701 -22.35 -6.86 9.52
CA VAL A 701 -21.31 -7.82 9.94
C VAL A 701 -21.99 -9.13 10.30
N LEU A 702 -21.41 -10.25 9.88
CA LEU A 702 -21.82 -11.59 10.26
C LEU A 702 -20.58 -12.38 10.68
N VAL A 703 -20.64 -13.02 11.86
CA VAL A 703 -19.58 -13.85 12.40
C VAL A 703 -20.14 -15.23 12.68
N TRP A 704 -19.51 -16.28 12.18
CA TRP A 704 -19.92 -17.64 12.46
C TRP A 704 -18.73 -18.59 12.60
N LYS A 705 -18.98 -19.72 13.20
CA LYS A 705 -18.06 -20.85 13.29
C LYS A 705 -18.64 -22.01 12.51
N ASP A 706 -17.81 -22.66 11.72
CA ASP A 706 -18.17 -23.89 11.02
C ASP A 706 -17.61 -25.07 11.80
N ASP A 707 -18.49 -25.84 12.45
CA ASP A 707 -18.11 -26.97 13.30
C ASP A 707 -17.86 -28.27 12.50
N THR A 708 -17.84 -28.22 11.17
CA THR A 708 -17.61 -29.40 10.30
C THR A 708 -16.13 -29.76 10.12
N LYS A 709 -15.21 -29.17 10.88
CA LYS A 709 -13.77 -29.42 10.77
C LYS A 709 -13.17 -29.91 12.07
#